data_21e2634e7277a6cd27e82f7aa6b7b6a4
#
_entry.id   21e2634e7277a6cd27e82f7aa6b7b6a4
#
_cell.length_a   1.000
_cell.length_b   1.000
_cell.length_c   1.000
_cell.angle_alpha   90.00
_cell.angle_beta   90.00
_cell.angle_gamma   90.00
#
_symmetry.space_group_name_H-M   'P 1'
#
loop_
_entity.id
_entity.type
_entity.pdbx_description
1 polymer ?
#
loop_
_entity_poly.entity_id
_entity_poly.type
_entity_poly.pdbx_seq_one_letter_code
_entity_poly.pdbx_strand_id
1 'polypeptide(L)'
;MHHPTLSTGWRTLLAAIVVAAVTTVPLSVGPAAATPSTDRQQQYAAAATEYGVPTVVLLGVSYLESRWDTNAGTPSTSGGYGPMHLTDVRHVAALPGRGHHDAGAEDPRGDGSRPARMPAPRPVETPAPSTAALQTVDAAAALTGAAPEALRTDAGLNIRGGAALLSAYQRDLGAPVGADTDPAAWYGAVARYSGADSADAAAAFADEVFTTIGAGEARVTDDGHRITLPARAVRPERSWLDRLGLRRLARPDGVECPRTISCEWIPAPYEAFGDGDYGNHDLSDRPARQKIEYIVIHDTEASWATTLQLVQDPTYVSWHYSLRSVDGHIAQHVRTKDVGWHAGNWYVNAKAIGLEHEGFAAQGTWYTEAMYRTSAKLVRHLALRLGIPLDRQHIIGHDNVPGTIPSTVRGMHWDPGPYWDWTHYFDLLHAPRLDTGTPATGLVRIDPDYTTNQPAFTDCVTVGVPCAPRGSSAVVLRSAPSADAPLVNDIALRPDGSPNTMAVSDHGARASAGQTYALAGRQGDWTAIWYLGQRAWFHNPASAPTASWTVGVVATPKSGRATVPVYGRAYPEQSAYPDGVPYQAVTPLQYTLAAGQRYAVGAVLAGEYYRASTVDGSSPGDWTVIRGKNRYAQIQFGHRIMYVDLADVQLLPSPVGAPR
;
A
#
# COMPACT_ATOMS: atom_id res chain seq x y z
N MET A 1 -13.83 -87.56 -49.43
CA MET A 1 -14.98 -88.48 -49.62
C MET A 1 -15.96 -88.25 -48.49
N HIS A 2 -17.21 -88.04 -48.90
CA HIS A 2 -18.47 -88.08 -48.13
C HIS A 2 -18.84 -86.91 -47.22
N HIS A 3 -19.69 -86.06 -47.78
CA HIS A 3 -20.88 -85.50 -47.10
C HIS A 3 -21.84 -86.64 -46.68
N PRO A 4 -22.88 -86.50 -45.87
CA PRO A 4 -23.82 -85.37 -45.68
C PRO A 4 -24.29 -85.23 -44.19
N THR A 5 -25.19 -84.44 -43.75
CA THR A 5 -26.52 -83.92 -44.05
C THR A 5 -27.04 -83.08 -42.92
N LEU A 6 -27.89 -82.14 -43.23
CA LEU A 6 -28.73 -81.23 -42.41
C LEU A 6 -29.53 -81.87 -41.30
N SER A 7 -29.72 -81.11 -40.16
CA SER A 7 -30.99 -81.10 -39.45
C SER A 7 -31.23 -79.75 -38.78
N THR A 8 -32.34 -79.14 -39.10
CA THR A 8 -32.97 -77.91 -38.58
C THR A 8 -33.38 -78.04 -37.12
N GLY A 9 -33.11 -77.03 -36.34
CA GLY A 9 -33.63 -76.87 -35.02
C GLY A 9 -33.79 -75.38 -34.62
N TRP A 10 -35.00 -74.90 -34.67
CA TRP A 10 -35.40 -73.57 -34.18
C TRP A 10 -35.12 -73.40 -32.70
N ARG A 11 -34.38 -72.41 -32.33
CA ARG A 11 -34.33 -71.91 -30.96
C ARG A 11 -34.53 -70.38 -30.97
N THR A 12 -35.61 -69.95 -30.30
CA THR A 12 -36.05 -68.61 -29.97
C THR A 12 -34.94 -67.81 -29.28
N LEU A 13 -34.54 -66.69 -29.90
CA LEU A 13 -33.69 -65.66 -29.26
C LEU A 13 -34.59 -64.73 -28.45
N LEU A 14 -34.46 -64.76 -27.10
CA LEU A 14 -34.92 -63.73 -26.21
C LEU A 14 -33.92 -62.58 -26.29
N ALA A 15 -34.35 -61.44 -26.84
CA ALA A 15 -33.58 -60.19 -26.78
C ALA A 15 -33.72 -59.57 -25.40
N ALA A 16 -32.64 -59.57 -24.61
CA ALA A 16 -32.55 -58.80 -23.40
C ALA A 16 -32.22 -57.33 -23.78
N ILE A 17 -33.19 -56.43 -23.57
CA ILE A 17 -33.00 -54.99 -23.68
C ILE A 17 -32.29 -54.54 -22.40
N VAL A 18 -30.98 -54.20 -22.52
CA VAL A 18 -30.25 -53.49 -21.45
C VAL A 18 -30.61 -52.00 -21.56
N VAL A 19 -31.46 -51.50 -20.67
CA VAL A 19 -31.70 -50.08 -20.49
C VAL A 19 -30.51 -49.53 -19.75
N ALA A 20 -29.59 -48.87 -20.43
CA ALA A 20 -28.54 -48.04 -19.83
C ALA A 20 -29.21 -46.79 -19.23
N ALA A 21 -29.32 -46.73 -17.94
CA ALA A 21 -29.71 -45.52 -17.24
C ALA A 21 -28.56 -44.50 -17.36
N VAL A 22 -28.72 -43.51 -18.24
CA VAL A 22 -27.85 -42.33 -18.32
C VAL A 22 -28.21 -41.46 -17.13
N THR A 23 -27.43 -41.54 -16.06
CA THR A 23 -27.47 -40.57 -14.96
C THR A 23 -26.88 -39.26 -15.48
N THR A 24 -27.74 -38.32 -15.85
CA THR A 24 -27.34 -36.92 -16.08
C THR A 24 -26.95 -36.33 -14.74
N VAL A 25 -25.64 -36.19 -14.50
CA VAL A 25 -25.12 -35.34 -13.41
C VAL A 25 -25.46 -33.91 -13.81
N PRO A 26 -26.21 -33.15 -13.02
CA PRO A 26 -26.42 -31.74 -13.30
C PRO A 26 -25.06 -31.04 -13.18
N LEU A 27 -24.54 -30.54 -14.30
CA LEU A 27 -23.48 -29.54 -14.28
C LEU A 27 -24.03 -28.36 -13.47
N SER A 28 -23.54 -28.18 -12.25
CA SER A 28 -23.73 -26.95 -11.50
C SER A 28 -23.04 -25.83 -12.29
N VAL A 29 -23.83 -25.12 -13.08
CA VAL A 29 -23.41 -23.84 -13.66
C VAL A 29 -23.20 -22.93 -12.46
N GLY A 30 -21.93 -22.64 -12.12
CA GLY A 30 -21.61 -21.59 -11.17
C GLY A 30 -22.29 -20.28 -11.59
N PRO A 31 -22.60 -19.38 -10.66
CA PRO A 31 -23.24 -18.13 -11.03
C PRO A 31 -22.38 -17.44 -12.10
N ALA A 32 -22.99 -17.22 -13.27
CA ALA A 32 -22.37 -16.43 -14.34
C ALA A 32 -22.05 -15.06 -13.73
N ALA A 33 -20.81 -14.58 -13.88
CA ALA A 33 -20.45 -13.24 -13.47
C ALA A 33 -21.46 -12.28 -14.10
N ALA A 34 -22.13 -11.48 -13.26
CA ALA A 34 -23.12 -10.51 -13.73
C ALA A 34 -22.43 -9.54 -14.70
N THR A 35 -23.06 -9.25 -15.84
CA THR A 35 -22.56 -8.24 -16.78
C THR A 35 -22.59 -6.89 -16.06
N PRO A 36 -21.46 -6.13 -16.02
CA PRO A 36 -21.42 -4.84 -15.35
C PRO A 36 -22.50 -3.89 -15.87
N SER A 37 -23.24 -3.24 -14.96
CA SER A 37 -24.28 -2.26 -15.32
C SER A 37 -23.65 -0.97 -15.87
N THR A 38 -24.36 -0.28 -16.76
CA THR A 38 -24.01 1.06 -17.29
C THR A 38 -24.81 2.18 -16.65
N ASP A 39 -25.64 1.91 -15.67
CA ASP A 39 -26.55 2.90 -15.06
C ASP A 39 -25.77 4.08 -14.44
N ARG A 40 -24.59 3.80 -13.85
CA ARG A 40 -23.71 4.84 -13.29
C ARG A 40 -23.20 5.80 -14.36
N GLN A 41 -22.84 5.31 -15.54
CA GLN A 41 -22.46 6.13 -16.70
C GLN A 41 -23.57 7.09 -17.10
N GLN A 42 -24.84 6.64 -17.06
CA GLN A 42 -26.00 7.46 -17.35
C GLN A 42 -26.24 8.52 -16.27
N GLN A 43 -26.00 8.20 -15.00
CA GLN A 43 -26.06 9.16 -13.90
C GLN A 43 -25.08 10.32 -14.09
N TYR A 44 -23.82 10.03 -14.51
CA TYR A 44 -22.85 11.07 -14.86
C TYR A 44 -23.33 11.94 -16.02
N ALA A 45 -23.85 11.36 -17.10
CA ALA A 45 -24.34 12.09 -18.26
C ALA A 45 -25.55 12.97 -17.90
N ALA A 46 -26.48 12.47 -17.10
CA ALA A 46 -27.64 13.21 -16.63
C ALA A 46 -27.25 14.41 -15.75
N ALA A 47 -26.36 14.19 -14.76
CA ALA A 47 -25.87 15.26 -13.89
C ALA A 47 -25.07 16.32 -14.66
N ALA A 48 -24.24 15.89 -15.61
CA ALA A 48 -23.51 16.80 -16.50
C ALA A 48 -24.45 17.71 -17.30
N THR A 49 -25.53 17.15 -17.85
CA THR A 49 -26.56 17.92 -18.59
C THR A 49 -27.35 18.85 -17.66
N GLU A 50 -27.79 18.36 -16.50
CA GLU A 50 -28.60 19.13 -15.53
C GLU A 50 -27.87 20.39 -15.04
N TYR A 51 -26.54 20.25 -14.74
CA TYR A 51 -25.75 21.35 -14.19
C TYR A 51 -24.89 22.08 -15.23
N GLY A 52 -24.94 21.67 -16.49
CA GLY A 52 -24.17 22.30 -17.57
C GLY A 52 -22.67 22.12 -17.42
N VAL A 53 -22.22 20.94 -17.06
CA VAL A 53 -20.80 20.56 -16.94
C VAL A 53 -20.43 19.62 -18.09
N PRO A 54 -19.31 19.81 -18.80
CA PRO A 54 -18.88 18.81 -19.77
C PRO A 54 -18.67 17.44 -19.10
N THR A 55 -19.29 16.39 -19.65
CA THR A 55 -19.24 15.04 -19.04
C THR A 55 -17.81 14.53 -18.80
N VAL A 56 -16.88 14.85 -19.71
CA VAL A 56 -15.46 14.45 -19.55
C VAL A 56 -14.78 15.15 -18.36
N VAL A 57 -15.18 16.39 -18.02
CA VAL A 57 -14.67 17.09 -16.84
C VAL A 57 -15.21 16.44 -15.57
N LEU A 58 -16.51 16.17 -15.51
CA LEU A 58 -17.13 15.52 -14.35
C LEU A 58 -16.55 14.12 -14.10
N LEU A 59 -16.39 13.32 -15.14
CA LEU A 59 -15.76 12.00 -15.07
C LEU A 59 -14.28 12.08 -14.66
N GLY A 60 -13.53 13.05 -15.21
CA GLY A 60 -12.12 13.23 -14.89
C GLY A 60 -11.87 13.63 -13.43
N VAL A 61 -12.67 14.56 -12.90
CA VAL A 61 -12.62 14.96 -11.47
C VAL A 61 -12.96 13.76 -10.59
N SER A 62 -14.08 13.10 -10.86
CA SER A 62 -14.50 11.93 -10.08
C SER A 62 -13.47 10.79 -10.08
N TYR A 63 -12.74 10.61 -11.19
CA TYR A 63 -11.68 9.61 -11.24
C TYR A 63 -10.53 9.97 -10.30
N LEU A 64 -10.08 11.23 -10.30
CA LEU A 64 -8.98 11.67 -9.42
C LEU A 64 -9.37 11.68 -7.94
N GLU A 65 -10.64 11.81 -7.65
CA GLU A 65 -11.15 11.76 -6.28
C GLU A 65 -11.27 10.32 -5.77
N SER A 66 -11.92 9.43 -6.50
CA SER A 66 -12.33 8.11 -5.99
C SER A 66 -12.14 6.95 -6.97
N ARG A 67 -11.63 7.19 -8.18
CA ARG A 67 -11.67 6.20 -9.29
C ARG A 67 -13.11 5.76 -9.61
N TRP A 68 -14.09 6.64 -9.37
CA TRP A 68 -15.54 6.41 -9.51
C TRP A 68 -16.14 5.44 -8.49
N ASP A 69 -15.40 4.97 -7.51
CA ASP A 69 -15.84 4.02 -6.49
C ASP A 69 -16.75 4.71 -5.45
N THR A 70 -17.66 3.92 -4.89
CA THR A 70 -18.53 4.35 -3.79
C THR A 70 -17.90 4.13 -2.43
N ASN A 71 -16.89 3.27 -2.37
CA ASN A 71 -16.22 2.83 -1.15
C ASN A 71 -17.21 2.36 -0.06
N ALA A 72 -18.31 1.71 -0.49
CA ALA A 72 -19.40 1.24 0.37
C ALA A 72 -19.97 2.33 1.32
N GLY A 73 -19.92 3.62 0.90
CA GLY A 73 -20.38 4.74 1.71
C GLY A 73 -19.47 5.13 2.87
N THR A 74 -18.27 4.52 2.98
CA THR A 74 -17.29 4.90 3.99
C THR A 74 -16.55 6.19 3.59
N PRO A 75 -16.11 7.02 4.54
CA PRO A 75 -15.36 8.22 4.22
C PRO A 75 -13.92 7.91 3.80
N SER A 76 -13.37 8.80 2.97
CA SER A 76 -11.93 8.88 2.77
C SER A 76 -11.24 9.43 4.03
N THR A 77 -9.92 9.38 4.06
CA THR A 77 -9.10 10.01 5.10
C THR A 77 -9.43 11.49 5.30
N SER A 78 -9.68 12.23 4.22
CA SER A 78 -10.04 13.65 4.29
C SER A 78 -11.56 13.90 4.44
N GLY A 79 -12.33 12.86 4.74
CA GLY A 79 -13.78 12.98 4.99
C GLY A 79 -14.62 13.07 3.75
N GLY A 80 -14.12 12.67 2.58
CA GLY A 80 -14.87 12.64 1.33
C GLY A 80 -15.70 11.38 1.18
N TYR A 81 -16.90 11.50 0.61
CA TYR A 81 -17.87 10.43 0.41
C TYR A 81 -18.20 10.24 -1.07
N GLY A 82 -18.35 9.01 -1.44
CA GLY A 82 -18.87 8.59 -2.73
C GLY A 82 -18.00 9.00 -3.94
N PRO A 83 -18.53 8.81 -5.17
CA PRO A 83 -17.74 8.98 -6.39
C PRO A 83 -17.15 10.37 -6.60
N MET A 84 -17.80 11.42 -6.09
CA MET A 84 -17.36 12.81 -6.21
C MET A 84 -16.63 13.31 -4.96
N HIS A 85 -16.33 12.43 -3.99
CA HIS A 85 -15.57 12.78 -2.80
C HIS A 85 -16.13 14.04 -2.09
N LEU A 86 -17.46 14.12 -1.92
CA LEU A 86 -18.07 15.25 -1.21
C LEU A 86 -17.64 15.20 0.26
N THR A 87 -16.92 16.24 0.72
CA THR A 87 -16.25 16.23 2.01
C THR A 87 -17.15 16.67 3.16
N ASP A 88 -17.06 15.94 4.29
CA ASP A 88 -17.55 16.32 5.62
C ASP A 88 -16.51 15.95 6.67
N VAL A 89 -15.51 16.78 6.81
CA VAL A 89 -14.37 16.52 7.69
C VAL A 89 -14.78 16.45 9.18
N ARG A 90 -15.91 17.06 9.58
CA ARG A 90 -16.44 16.93 10.97
C ARG A 90 -16.73 15.47 11.33
N HIS A 91 -17.18 14.68 10.34
CA HIS A 91 -17.48 13.27 10.54
C HIS A 91 -16.22 12.45 10.77
N VAL A 92 -15.15 12.70 10.03
CA VAL A 92 -13.85 12.03 10.22
C VAL A 92 -13.20 12.48 11.53
N ALA A 93 -13.25 13.77 11.86
CA ALA A 93 -12.75 14.30 13.13
C ALA A 93 -13.45 13.68 14.35
N ALA A 94 -14.67 13.16 14.20
CA ALA A 94 -15.40 12.45 15.24
C ALA A 94 -15.03 10.96 15.36
N LEU A 95 -14.24 10.40 14.42
CA LEU A 95 -13.76 9.03 14.54
C LEU A 95 -12.75 8.94 15.70
N PRO A 96 -12.87 7.91 16.56
CA PRO A 96 -11.91 7.75 17.65
C PRO A 96 -10.52 7.51 17.05
N GLY A 97 -9.58 8.45 17.29
CA GLY A 97 -8.20 8.28 16.89
C GLY A 97 -7.61 7.06 17.59
N ARG A 98 -7.21 6.06 16.83
CA ARG A 98 -6.33 5.00 17.30
C ARG A 98 -4.95 5.33 16.77
N GLY A 99 -4.18 6.11 17.55
CA GLY A 99 -2.83 6.44 17.15
C GLY A 99 -1.95 5.19 17.06
N HIS A 100 -1.17 5.06 16.01
CA HIS A 100 -0.05 4.11 15.95
C HIS A 100 0.94 4.34 17.11
N HIS A 101 0.88 5.48 17.71
CA HIS A 101 1.73 5.94 18.79
C HIS A 101 1.23 5.59 20.18
N ASP A 102 0.26 4.66 20.30
CA ASP A 102 -0.28 4.24 21.58
C ASP A 102 0.69 3.34 22.35
N ALA A 103 1.14 3.90 23.46
CA ALA A 103 1.62 3.25 24.66
C ALA A 103 2.67 2.13 24.53
N GLY A 104 3.91 2.48 24.63
CA GLY A 104 5.02 1.55 24.85
C GLY A 104 5.50 0.88 23.57
N ALA A 105 5.21 1.52 22.49
CA ALA A 105 5.50 1.07 21.16
C ALA A 105 7.00 1.21 20.80
N GLU A 106 7.26 1.27 19.60
CA GLU A 106 8.50 1.25 18.88
C GLU A 106 9.40 2.44 19.22
N ASP A 107 10.68 2.18 19.44
CA ASP A 107 11.71 3.21 19.30
C ASP A 107 11.84 3.55 17.80
N PRO A 108 11.42 4.73 17.34
CA PRO A 108 11.39 5.04 15.91
C PRO A 108 12.77 5.06 15.27
N ARG A 109 13.82 5.31 16.05
CA ARG A 109 15.21 5.18 15.62
C ARG A 109 15.63 3.72 15.51
N GLY A 110 15.21 2.87 16.44
CA GLY A 110 15.51 1.43 16.45
C GLY A 110 16.99 1.09 16.57
N ASP A 111 17.77 1.95 17.20
CA ASP A 111 19.20 1.76 17.44
C ASP A 111 19.47 1.45 18.92
N GLY A 112 19.65 0.16 19.24
CA GLY A 112 19.98 -0.29 20.59
C GLY A 112 21.33 0.23 21.12
N SER A 113 22.10 1.04 20.39
CA SER A 113 23.31 1.71 20.87
C SER A 113 23.01 2.99 21.66
N ARG A 114 21.76 3.47 21.63
CA ARG A 114 21.27 4.64 22.39
C ARG A 114 20.09 4.27 23.27
N PRO A 115 19.94 4.92 24.44
CA PRO A 115 18.71 4.78 25.21
C PRO A 115 17.53 5.28 24.39
N ALA A 116 16.48 4.46 24.26
CA ALA A 116 15.23 4.90 23.68
C ALA A 116 14.61 5.96 24.62
N ARG A 117 14.41 7.19 24.12
CA ARG A 117 13.53 8.15 24.77
C ARG A 117 12.15 8.04 24.13
N MET A 118 11.21 7.58 24.93
CA MET A 118 9.81 7.70 24.59
C MET A 118 9.33 9.06 25.09
N PRO A 119 8.89 9.98 24.23
CA PRO A 119 8.27 11.22 24.70
C PRO A 119 7.02 10.86 25.51
N ALA A 120 6.71 11.67 26.50
CA ALA A 120 5.43 11.55 27.18
C ALA A 120 4.31 11.71 26.12
N PRO A 121 3.27 10.85 26.12
CA PRO A 121 2.16 11.02 25.21
C PRO A 121 1.62 12.43 25.33
N ARG A 122 1.78 13.25 24.29
CA ARG A 122 1.15 14.57 24.23
C ARG A 122 -0.28 14.35 23.76
N PRO A 123 -1.27 15.00 24.39
CA PRO A 123 -2.60 15.04 23.82
C PRO A 123 -2.48 15.64 22.42
N VAL A 124 -2.77 14.86 21.40
CA VAL A 124 -2.85 15.37 20.03
C VAL A 124 -4.15 16.14 19.96
N GLU A 125 -4.09 17.47 20.01
CA GLU A 125 -5.24 18.31 19.69
C GLU A 125 -5.54 18.10 18.21
N THR A 126 -6.67 17.46 17.92
CA THR A 126 -7.18 17.39 16.56
C THR A 126 -7.59 18.80 16.16
N PRO A 127 -6.91 19.48 15.22
CA PRO A 127 -7.30 20.81 14.80
C PRO A 127 -8.74 20.77 14.30
N ALA A 128 -9.54 21.75 14.74
CA ALA A 128 -10.90 21.89 14.24
C ALA A 128 -10.83 22.06 12.70
N PRO A 129 -11.63 21.33 11.94
CA PRO A 129 -11.70 21.49 10.49
C PRO A 129 -12.12 22.92 10.15
N SER A 130 -11.21 23.68 9.56
CA SER A 130 -11.30 25.14 9.53
C SER A 130 -11.76 25.72 8.20
N THR A 131 -11.97 24.91 7.15
CA THR A 131 -12.23 25.47 5.81
C THR A 131 -13.55 24.98 5.19
N ALA A 132 -14.31 25.91 4.59
CA ALA A 132 -15.48 25.61 3.77
C ALA A 132 -15.13 24.63 2.61
N ALA A 133 -13.88 24.62 2.16
CA ALA A 133 -13.38 23.70 1.14
C ALA A 133 -13.46 22.22 1.56
N LEU A 134 -13.45 21.93 2.87
CA LEU A 134 -13.57 20.58 3.42
C LEU A 134 -14.97 20.27 3.97
N GLN A 135 -15.99 21.05 3.56
CA GLN A 135 -17.40 20.90 3.94
C GLN A 135 -18.29 20.91 2.68
N THR A 136 -17.87 20.25 1.62
CA THR A 136 -18.55 20.32 0.32
C THR A 136 -19.89 19.58 0.30
N VAL A 137 -20.16 18.65 1.23
CA VAL A 137 -21.49 18.04 1.41
C VAL A 137 -22.55 19.10 1.69
N ASP A 138 -22.28 20.04 2.61
CA ASP A 138 -23.25 21.10 2.97
C ASP A 138 -23.49 22.05 1.78
N ALA A 139 -22.44 22.41 1.04
CA ALA A 139 -22.54 23.24 -0.15
C ALA A 139 -23.33 22.53 -1.27
N ALA A 140 -23.05 21.23 -1.49
CA ALA A 140 -23.81 20.43 -2.45
C ALA A 140 -25.28 20.27 -2.06
N ALA A 141 -25.58 20.10 -0.77
CA ALA A 141 -26.94 20.03 -0.23
C ALA A 141 -27.71 21.33 -0.53
N ALA A 142 -27.07 22.49 -0.29
CA ALA A 142 -27.67 23.80 -0.58
C ALA A 142 -27.95 24.01 -2.08
N LEU A 143 -27.07 23.51 -2.96
CA LEU A 143 -27.20 23.65 -4.42
C LEU A 143 -28.24 22.69 -5.03
N THR A 144 -28.38 21.49 -4.47
CA THR A 144 -29.23 20.42 -5.04
C THR A 144 -30.58 20.28 -4.35
N GLY A 145 -30.72 20.80 -3.11
CA GLY A 145 -31.86 20.55 -2.24
C GLY A 145 -31.87 19.11 -1.62
N ALA A 146 -30.85 18.31 -1.85
CA ALA A 146 -30.74 16.96 -1.30
C ALA A 146 -30.31 17.01 0.18
N ALA A 147 -30.77 16.03 0.97
CA ALA A 147 -30.32 15.90 2.35
C ALA A 147 -28.81 15.51 2.40
N PRO A 148 -28.02 16.07 3.32
CA PRO A 148 -26.59 15.75 3.45
C PRO A 148 -26.29 14.25 3.59
N GLU A 149 -27.11 13.52 4.33
CA GLU A 149 -26.97 12.06 4.49
C GLU A 149 -27.17 11.31 3.17
N ALA A 150 -28.14 11.73 2.35
CA ALA A 150 -28.38 11.13 1.05
C ALA A 150 -27.21 11.39 0.09
N LEU A 151 -26.56 12.56 0.18
CA LEU A 151 -25.35 12.87 -0.60
C LEU A 151 -24.15 11.99 -0.21
N ARG A 152 -24.09 11.50 1.05
CA ARG A 152 -23.04 10.59 1.49
C ARG A 152 -23.29 9.15 1.02
N THR A 153 -24.55 8.71 0.97
CA THR A 153 -24.89 7.28 0.82
C THR A 153 -25.43 6.91 -0.56
N ASP A 154 -26.00 7.85 -1.31
CA ASP A 154 -26.52 7.64 -2.67
C ASP A 154 -25.53 8.19 -3.71
N ALA A 155 -24.96 7.30 -4.51
CA ALA A 155 -23.95 7.67 -5.49
C ALA A 155 -24.50 8.57 -6.62
N GLY A 156 -25.76 8.41 -7.02
CA GLY A 156 -26.40 9.28 -8.04
C GLY A 156 -26.58 10.71 -7.53
N LEU A 157 -27.03 10.87 -6.27
CA LEU A 157 -27.13 12.17 -5.62
C LEU A 157 -25.74 12.78 -5.36
N ASN A 158 -24.75 11.96 -5.00
CA ASN A 158 -23.37 12.38 -4.84
C ASN A 158 -22.80 12.96 -6.14
N ILE A 159 -23.01 12.28 -7.27
CA ILE A 159 -22.60 12.75 -8.60
C ILE A 159 -23.30 14.07 -8.96
N ARG A 160 -24.60 14.20 -8.69
CA ARG A 160 -25.36 15.46 -8.89
C ARG A 160 -24.78 16.59 -8.03
N GLY A 161 -24.43 16.30 -6.76
CA GLY A 161 -23.79 17.24 -5.84
C GLY A 161 -22.45 17.75 -6.37
N GLY A 162 -21.59 16.85 -6.87
CA GLY A 162 -20.31 17.21 -7.47
C GLY A 162 -20.46 18.04 -8.75
N ALA A 163 -21.42 17.70 -9.61
CA ALA A 163 -21.74 18.48 -10.82
C ALA A 163 -22.25 19.89 -10.46
N ALA A 164 -23.10 19.99 -9.45
CA ALA A 164 -23.64 21.28 -8.96
C ALA A 164 -22.50 22.19 -8.43
N LEU A 165 -21.54 21.61 -7.66
CA LEU A 165 -20.36 22.33 -7.16
C LEU A 165 -19.47 22.83 -8.30
N LEU A 166 -19.11 21.95 -9.26
CA LEU A 166 -18.32 22.35 -10.43
C LEU A 166 -18.95 23.48 -11.20
N SER A 167 -20.29 23.41 -11.44
CA SER A 167 -21.06 24.46 -12.11
C SER A 167 -21.05 25.76 -11.31
N ALA A 168 -21.21 25.70 -9.98
CA ALA A 168 -21.11 26.87 -9.11
C ALA A 168 -19.75 27.53 -9.17
N TYR A 169 -18.67 26.74 -9.05
CA TYR A 169 -17.29 27.23 -9.12
C TYR A 169 -16.97 27.89 -10.48
N GLN A 170 -17.50 27.33 -11.58
CA GLN A 170 -17.31 27.88 -12.91
C GLN A 170 -18.01 29.24 -13.04
N ARG A 171 -19.26 29.37 -12.53
CA ARG A 171 -20.00 30.65 -12.49
C ARG A 171 -19.30 31.70 -11.64
N ASP A 172 -18.80 31.33 -10.47
CA ASP A 172 -18.08 32.23 -9.55
C ASP A 172 -16.84 32.84 -10.22
N LEU A 173 -16.17 32.06 -11.08
CA LEU A 173 -15.02 32.52 -11.88
C LEU A 173 -15.43 33.45 -13.04
N GLY A 174 -16.74 33.60 -13.33
CA GLY A 174 -17.25 34.31 -14.51
C GLY A 174 -16.94 33.58 -15.82
N ALA A 175 -16.73 32.27 -15.77
CA ALA A 175 -16.44 31.44 -16.93
C ALA A 175 -17.71 30.81 -17.54
N PRO A 176 -17.72 30.44 -18.83
CA PRO A 176 -18.88 29.84 -19.48
C PRO A 176 -19.33 28.54 -18.84
N VAL A 177 -20.64 28.37 -18.61
CA VAL A 177 -21.27 27.15 -18.12
C VAL A 177 -22.10 26.53 -19.23
N GLY A 178 -22.00 25.23 -19.44
CA GLY A 178 -22.75 24.47 -20.44
C GLY A 178 -22.13 23.13 -20.71
N ALA A 179 -22.91 22.07 -20.87
CA ALA A 179 -22.44 20.71 -21.12
C ALA A 179 -21.61 20.61 -22.42
N ASP A 180 -21.85 21.47 -23.38
CA ASP A 180 -21.16 21.55 -24.68
C ASP A 180 -20.02 22.57 -24.70
N THR A 181 -19.70 23.24 -23.57
CA THR A 181 -18.58 24.18 -23.50
C THR A 181 -17.24 23.47 -23.63
N ASP A 182 -16.20 24.21 -24.04
CA ASP A 182 -14.85 23.63 -24.12
C ASP A 182 -14.38 23.20 -22.73
N PRO A 183 -14.03 21.93 -22.52
CA PRO A 183 -13.45 21.47 -21.27
C PRO A 183 -12.22 22.26 -20.82
N ALA A 184 -11.45 22.84 -21.74
CA ALA A 184 -10.27 23.66 -21.44
C ALA A 184 -10.57 24.84 -20.50
N ALA A 185 -11.76 25.47 -20.65
CA ALA A 185 -12.21 26.60 -19.84
C ALA A 185 -12.59 26.21 -18.40
N TRP A 186 -12.67 24.92 -18.08
CA TRP A 186 -13.04 24.42 -16.75
C TRP A 186 -11.85 24.26 -15.79
N TYR A 187 -10.64 24.60 -16.24
CA TYR A 187 -9.42 24.40 -15.44
C TYR A 187 -9.51 25.06 -14.05
N GLY A 188 -10.02 26.28 -13.96
CA GLY A 188 -10.19 26.98 -12.68
C GLY A 188 -11.18 26.32 -11.73
N ALA A 189 -12.34 25.87 -12.25
CA ALA A 189 -13.32 25.15 -11.45
C ALA A 189 -12.80 23.78 -10.96
N VAL A 190 -12.08 23.05 -11.81
CA VAL A 190 -11.40 21.79 -11.46
C VAL A 190 -10.32 22.05 -10.39
N ALA A 191 -9.50 23.07 -10.56
CA ALA A 191 -8.48 23.45 -9.58
C ALA A 191 -9.10 23.80 -8.23
N ARG A 192 -10.23 24.52 -8.20
CA ARG A 192 -10.96 24.85 -6.98
C ARG A 192 -11.58 23.61 -6.32
N TYR A 193 -11.99 22.62 -7.11
CA TYR A 193 -12.63 21.39 -6.61
C TYR A 193 -11.70 20.58 -5.70
N SER A 194 -10.39 20.61 -5.94
CA SER A 194 -9.40 19.93 -5.11
C SER A 194 -9.41 20.34 -3.63
N GLY A 195 -10.02 21.46 -3.28
CA GLY A 195 -9.97 22.02 -1.92
C GLY A 195 -8.59 22.55 -1.51
N ALA A 196 -7.62 22.58 -2.44
CA ALA A 196 -6.24 23.00 -2.16
C ALA A 196 -6.16 24.45 -1.67
N ASP A 197 -5.23 24.72 -0.76
CA ASP A 197 -4.95 26.01 -0.17
C ASP A 197 -3.85 26.81 -0.90
N SER A 198 -3.19 26.18 -1.87
CA SER A 198 -2.13 26.78 -2.69
C SER A 198 -2.38 26.60 -4.17
N ALA A 199 -1.91 27.57 -4.97
CA ALA A 199 -2.01 27.52 -6.43
C ALA A 199 -1.24 26.32 -7.01
N ASP A 200 -0.13 25.93 -6.39
CA ASP A 200 0.70 24.83 -6.85
C ASP A 200 -0.02 23.48 -6.64
N ALA A 201 -0.68 23.26 -5.52
CA ALA A 201 -1.47 22.04 -5.26
C ALA A 201 -2.72 21.98 -6.13
N ALA A 202 -3.47 23.10 -6.23
CA ALA A 202 -4.63 23.19 -7.09
C ALA A 202 -4.30 22.94 -8.57
N ALA A 203 -3.15 23.49 -9.04
CA ALA A 203 -2.67 23.24 -10.39
C ALA A 203 -2.26 21.77 -10.60
N ALA A 204 -1.56 21.17 -9.64
CA ALA A 204 -1.13 19.77 -9.74
C ALA A 204 -2.34 18.83 -9.88
N PHE A 205 -3.38 19.02 -9.06
CA PHE A 205 -4.63 18.28 -9.17
C PHE A 205 -5.30 18.47 -10.53
N ALA A 206 -5.49 19.73 -10.95
CA ALA A 206 -6.14 20.03 -12.23
C ALA A 206 -5.35 19.45 -13.42
N ASP A 207 -4.03 19.56 -13.41
CA ASP A 207 -3.17 18.98 -14.45
C ASP A 207 -3.34 17.45 -14.54
N GLU A 208 -3.50 16.76 -13.40
CA GLU A 208 -3.78 15.32 -13.39
C GLU A 208 -5.16 14.99 -13.95
N VAL A 209 -6.19 15.76 -13.61
CA VAL A 209 -7.53 15.60 -14.20
C VAL A 209 -7.45 15.73 -15.73
N PHE A 210 -6.80 16.77 -16.25
CA PHE A 210 -6.68 16.97 -17.70
C PHE A 210 -5.75 15.94 -18.37
N THR A 211 -4.74 15.43 -17.68
CA THR A 211 -3.92 14.30 -18.15
C THR A 211 -4.77 13.04 -18.29
N THR A 212 -5.63 12.77 -17.30
CA THR A 212 -6.58 11.65 -17.31
C THR A 212 -7.62 11.78 -18.44
N ILE A 213 -8.16 12.98 -18.66
CA ILE A 213 -9.05 13.24 -19.79
C ILE A 213 -8.33 12.98 -21.13
N GLY A 214 -7.04 13.39 -21.21
CA GLY A 214 -6.22 13.17 -22.41
C GLY A 214 -5.96 11.70 -22.70
N ALA A 215 -5.68 10.92 -21.68
CA ALA A 215 -5.39 9.48 -21.80
C ALA A 215 -6.68 8.63 -21.98
N GLY A 216 -7.78 9.05 -21.35
CA GLY A 216 -8.99 8.24 -21.20
C GLY A 216 -8.80 7.15 -20.15
N GLU A 217 -9.92 6.70 -19.58
CA GLU A 217 -9.92 5.63 -18.57
C GLU A 217 -11.17 4.75 -18.71
N ALA A 218 -11.05 3.47 -18.35
CA ALA A 218 -12.20 2.58 -18.33
C ALA A 218 -12.02 1.49 -17.27
N ARG A 219 -12.99 1.36 -16.36
CA ARG A 219 -12.96 0.29 -15.33
C ARG A 219 -14.37 -0.10 -14.87
N VAL A 220 -14.44 -1.16 -14.12
CA VAL A 220 -15.63 -1.53 -13.34
C VAL A 220 -15.41 -1.03 -11.92
N THR A 221 -16.42 -0.35 -11.35
CA THR A 221 -16.38 0.20 -9.99
C THR A 221 -16.57 -0.90 -8.94
N ASP A 222 -16.32 -0.56 -7.67
CA ASP A 222 -16.50 -1.45 -6.52
C ASP A 222 -17.92 -2.00 -6.37
N ASP A 223 -18.93 -1.28 -6.88
CA ASP A 223 -20.33 -1.68 -6.90
C ASP A 223 -20.81 -2.23 -8.27
N GLY A 224 -19.87 -2.58 -9.16
CA GLY A 224 -20.12 -3.37 -10.36
C GLY A 224 -20.58 -2.59 -11.60
N HIS A 225 -20.44 -1.27 -11.62
CA HIS A 225 -20.78 -0.45 -12.78
C HIS A 225 -19.58 -0.23 -13.70
N ARG A 226 -19.78 -0.41 -15.02
CA ARG A 226 -18.76 -0.07 -16.01
C ARG A 226 -18.84 1.43 -16.33
N ILE A 227 -17.72 2.12 -16.15
CA ILE A 227 -17.56 3.54 -16.49
C ILE A 227 -16.41 3.68 -17.50
N THR A 228 -16.61 4.58 -18.45
CA THR A 228 -15.62 4.92 -19.47
C THR A 228 -15.54 6.45 -19.61
N LEU A 229 -14.34 6.97 -19.43
CA LEU A 229 -13.93 8.32 -19.81
C LEU A 229 -13.20 8.20 -21.15
N PRO A 230 -13.80 8.63 -22.28
CA PRO A 230 -13.13 8.54 -23.56
C PRO A 230 -11.94 9.51 -23.63
N ALA A 231 -10.83 9.04 -24.23
CA ALA A 231 -9.65 9.88 -24.43
C ALA A 231 -10.01 11.12 -25.29
N ARG A 232 -9.64 12.29 -24.79
CA ARG A 232 -9.87 13.56 -25.47
C ARG A 232 -8.69 14.51 -25.27
N ALA A 233 -8.02 14.89 -26.35
CA ALA A 233 -6.96 15.88 -26.28
C ALA A 233 -7.56 17.25 -25.92
N VAL A 234 -7.17 17.80 -24.77
CA VAL A 234 -7.57 19.11 -24.26
C VAL A 234 -6.32 19.89 -23.89
N ARG A 235 -6.27 21.15 -24.26
CA ARG A 235 -5.23 22.10 -23.80
C ARG A 235 -5.82 23.00 -22.73
N PRO A 236 -5.62 22.72 -21.44
CA PRO A 236 -6.30 23.45 -20.37
C PRO A 236 -5.90 24.92 -20.33
N GLU A 237 -6.87 25.79 -20.05
CA GLU A 237 -6.68 27.24 -19.91
C GLU A 237 -6.21 27.58 -18.49
N ARG A 238 -4.94 27.39 -18.20
CA ARG A 238 -4.35 27.57 -16.86
C ARG A 238 -4.48 28.99 -16.29
N SER A 239 -4.73 30.01 -17.12
CA SER A 239 -4.94 31.39 -16.68
C SER A 239 -6.14 31.55 -15.72
N TRP A 240 -7.08 30.61 -15.72
CA TRP A 240 -8.20 30.60 -14.77
C TRP A 240 -7.74 30.36 -13.33
N LEU A 241 -6.59 29.71 -13.10
CA LEU A 241 -6.02 29.49 -11.77
C LEU A 241 -5.74 30.82 -11.03
N ASP A 242 -5.25 31.84 -11.74
CA ASP A 242 -4.91 33.12 -11.13
C ASP A 242 -6.12 33.82 -10.53
N ARG A 243 -7.34 33.53 -11.01
CA ARG A 243 -8.59 34.07 -10.48
C ARG A 243 -9.01 33.49 -9.13
N LEU A 244 -8.42 32.36 -8.73
CA LEU A 244 -8.69 31.74 -7.42
C LEU A 244 -8.03 32.51 -6.27
N GLY A 245 -7.05 33.38 -6.54
CA GLY A 245 -6.36 34.16 -5.51
C GLY A 245 -5.59 33.32 -4.49
N LEU A 246 -5.23 32.07 -4.83
CA LEU A 246 -4.51 31.17 -3.96
C LEU A 246 -3.06 31.60 -3.78
N ARG A 247 -2.51 31.36 -2.57
CA ARG A 247 -1.07 31.59 -2.31
C ARG A 247 -0.21 30.71 -3.23
N ARG A 248 0.93 31.22 -3.65
CA ARG A 248 1.95 30.44 -4.33
C ARG A 248 2.97 29.94 -3.33
N LEU A 249 3.40 28.69 -3.47
CA LEU A 249 4.41 28.11 -2.62
C LEU A 249 5.80 28.63 -3.02
N ALA A 250 6.59 29.06 -2.02
CA ALA A 250 8.01 29.25 -2.20
C ALA A 250 8.69 27.88 -2.31
N ARG A 251 9.47 27.69 -3.36
CA ARG A 251 10.27 26.47 -3.51
C ARG A 251 11.75 26.81 -3.29
N PRO A 252 12.23 26.74 -2.03
CA PRO A 252 13.62 27.03 -1.72
C PRO A 252 14.56 26.00 -2.37
N ASP A 253 15.82 26.39 -2.53
CA ASP A 253 16.86 25.47 -2.97
C ASP A 253 16.96 24.27 -2.04
N GLY A 254 17.04 23.08 -2.65
CA GLY A 254 17.18 21.82 -1.93
C GLY A 254 15.89 21.07 -1.66
N VAL A 255 14.73 21.54 -2.12
CA VAL A 255 13.53 20.70 -2.25
C VAL A 255 13.78 19.66 -3.33
N GLU A 256 13.67 18.38 -2.96
CA GLU A 256 14.10 17.25 -3.80
C GLU A 256 12.94 16.58 -4.56
N CYS A 257 11.73 17.16 -4.50
CA CYS A 257 10.60 16.74 -5.31
C CYS A 257 10.77 17.09 -6.79
N PRO A 258 10.21 16.32 -7.73
CA PRO A 258 10.14 16.73 -9.13
C PRO A 258 9.28 18.00 -9.29
N ARG A 259 9.57 18.82 -10.33
CA ARG A 259 8.87 20.09 -10.55
C ARG A 259 7.42 19.94 -11.01
N THR A 260 6.99 18.73 -11.31
CA THR A 260 5.65 18.41 -11.83
C THR A 260 4.64 18.14 -10.71
N ILE A 261 5.03 18.19 -9.44
CA ILE A 261 4.16 17.99 -8.29
C ILE A 261 4.27 19.16 -7.31
N SER A 262 3.20 19.41 -6.57
CA SER A 262 3.19 20.39 -5.48
C SER A 262 4.01 19.89 -4.30
N CYS A 263 4.99 20.69 -3.88
CA CYS A 263 5.88 20.30 -2.79
C CYS A 263 6.45 21.54 -2.11
N GLU A 264 6.38 21.57 -0.77
CA GLU A 264 6.96 22.64 0.04
C GLU A 264 8.02 22.08 1.00
N TRP A 265 8.84 22.98 1.57
CA TRP A 265 9.84 22.64 2.58
C TRP A 265 9.38 23.06 3.96
N ILE A 266 9.10 22.08 4.83
CA ILE A 266 8.74 22.25 6.23
C ILE A 266 9.72 21.40 7.04
N PRO A 267 10.94 21.91 7.37
CA PRO A 267 12.01 21.10 7.94
C PRO A 267 11.66 20.58 9.32
N ALA A 268 12.00 19.32 9.59
CA ALA A 268 12.06 18.78 10.94
C ALA A 268 13.17 19.49 11.71
N PRO A 269 12.91 19.95 12.95
CA PRO A 269 13.94 20.59 13.79
C PRO A 269 15.07 19.61 14.12
N TYR A 270 16.29 20.13 14.26
CA TYR A 270 17.47 19.36 14.65
C TYR A 270 18.16 20.03 15.83
N GLU A 271 17.94 19.51 17.03
CA GLU A 271 18.30 20.15 18.28
C GLU A 271 19.00 19.17 19.23
N ALA A 272 19.89 19.68 20.08
CA ALA A 272 20.52 18.94 21.17
C ALA A 272 19.81 19.24 22.49
N PHE A 273 19.59 18.19 23.30
CA PHE A 273 18.88 18.27 24.60
C PHE A 273 19.80 18.10 25.83
N GLY A 274 21.10 17.92 25.59
CA GLY A 274 22.08 17.63 26.62
C GLY A 274 22.31 16.14 26.85
N ASP A 275 23.36 15.79 27.59
CA ASP A 275 23.72 14.41 27.95
C ASP A 275 23.86 13.45 26.74
N GLY A 276 24.24 13.99 25.55
CA GLY A 276 24.37 13.24 24.31
C GLY A 276 23.04 12.92 23.62
N ASP A 277 21.93 13.47 24.09
CA ASP A 277 20.62 13.32 23.48
C ASP A 277 20.31 14.46 22.51
N TYR A 278 19.71 14.14 21.36
CA TYR A 278 19.41 15.10 20.29
C TYR A 278 18.35 14.56 19.34
N GLY A 279 17.72 15.48 18.65
CA GLY A 279 16.96 15.40 17.41
C GLY A 279 16.09 14.18 17.19
N ASN A 280 15.39 14.24 16.06
CA ASN A 280 14.51 13.20 15.53
C ASN A 280 15.03 12.62 14.21
N HIS A 281 16.23 12.99 13.79
CA HIS A 281 16.93 12.47 12.62
C HIS A 281 18.46 12.58 12.83
N ASP A 282 19.23 11.94 11.94
CA ASP A 282 20.69 12.02 11.96
C ASP A 282 21.21 12.64 10.66
N LEU A 283 22.22 13.49 10.78
CA LEU A 283 22.92 14.02 9.63
C LEU A 283 23.76 12.91 8.95
N SER A 284 23.80 12.90 7.64
CA SER A 284 24.53 11.93 6.84
C SER A 284 24.93 12.52 5.48
N ASP A 285 25.55 11.70 4.65
CA ASP A 285 25.95 12.05 3.27
C ASP A 285 25.59 10.89 2.32
N ARG A 286 24.29 10.54 2.29
CA ARG A 286 23.76 9.53 1.38
C ARG A 286 23.42 10.15 0.02
N PRO A 287 23.55 9.45 -1.10
CA PRO A 287 24.04 8.07 -1.24
C PRO A 287 25.58 7.98 -1.35
N ALA A 288 26.34 9.08 -1.16
CA ALA A 288 27.79 9.10 -1.38
C ALA A 288 28.54 8.13 -0.44
N ARG A 289 28.18 8.11 0.85
CA ARG A 289 28.81 7.23 1.86
C ARG A 289 28.10 5.91 2.03
N GLN A 290 26.76 5.92 1.99
CA GLN A 290 25.91 4.74 2.16
C GLN A 290 24.76 4.78 1.16
N LYS A 291 24.56 3.68 0.45
CA LYS A 291 23.48 3.54 -0.52
C LYS A 291 22.12 3.60 0.18
N ILE A 292 21.18 4.32 -0.43
CA ILE A 292 19.77 4.24 -0.08
C ILE A 292 19.18 3.07 -0.86
N GLU A 293 18.58 2.11 -0.16
CA GLU A 293 18.11 0.84 -0.73
C GLU A 293 16.59 0.70 -0.66
N TYR A 294 15.92 1.47 0.23
CA TYR A 294 14.50 1.32 0.48
C TYR A 294 13.75 2.65 0.34
N ILE A 295 12.49 2.53 -0.06
CA ILE A 295 11.45 3.53 0.18
C ILE A 295 10.39 2.85 1.04
N VAL A 296 10.10 3.43 2.21
CA VAL A 296 9.10 2.91 3.16
C VAL A 296 7.85 3.75 3.06
N ILE A 297 6.75 3.10 2.75
CA ILE A 297 5.41 3.69 2.68
C ILE A 297 4.76 3.53 4.05
N HIS A 298 4.38 4.65 4.62
CA HIS A 298 3.68 4.75 5.91
C HIS A 298 2.28 5.29 5.74
N ASP A 299 1.48 5.14 6.78
CA ASP A 299 0.20 5.80 7.02
C ASP A 299 0.26 6.43 8.40
N THR A 300 -0.04 7.73 8.49
CA THR A 300 0.18 8.51 9.72
C THR A 300 -0.79 8.19 10.84
N GLU A 301 -1.90 7.49 10.58
CA GLU A 301 -3.05 7.38 11.50
C GLU A 301 -3.44 8.74 12.12
N ALA A 302 -3.27 9.81 11.35
CA ALA A 302 -3.45 11.19 11.80
C ALA A 302 -3.90 12.10 10.67
N SER A 303 -4.52 13.23 11.02
CA SER A 303 -4.81 14.30 10.07
C SER A 303 -3.52 15.01 9.61
N TRP A 304 -3.59 15.70 8.46
CA TRP A 304 -2.48 16.51 7.94
C TRP A 304 -1.86 17.45 8.97
N ALA A 305 -2.70 18.18 9.74
CA ALA A 305 -2.22 19.11 10.74
C ALA A 305 -1.48 18.40 11.88
N THR A 306 -1.99 17.27 12.35
CA THR A 306 -1.34 16.43 13.36
C THR A 306 -0.04 15.84 12.84
N THR A 307 0.00 15.37 11.60
CA THR A 307 1.21 14.87 10.94
C THR A 307 2.32 15.93 10.93
N LEU A 308 1.98 17.18 10.59
CA LEU A 308 2.94 18.27 10.63
C LEU A 308 3.40 18.61 12.06
N GLN A 309 2.52 18.54 13.06
CA GLN A 309 2.90 18.74 14.46
C GLN A 309 3.87 17.65 14.95
N LEU A 310 3.63 16.39 14.58
CA LEU A 310 4.52 15.28 14.97
C LEU A 310 5.94 15.46 14.42
N VAL A 311 6.09 15.78 13.15
CA VAL A 311 7.42 15.94 12.53
C VAL A 311 8.13 17.21 13.01
N GLN A 312 7.38 18.20 13.52
CA GLN A 312 7.93 19.42 14.12
C GLN A 312 8.32 19.24 15.59
N ASP A 313 8.04 18.07 16.19
CA ASP A 313 8.56 17.73 17.52
C ASP A 313 9.99 17.19 17.38
N PRO A 314 11.01 17.92 17.86
CA PRO A 314 12.40 17.52 17.69
C PRO A 314 12.80 16.32 18.57
N THR A 315 11.90 15.82 19.43
CA THR A 315 12.26 14.81 20.44
C THR A 315 11.85 13.39 20.05
N TYR A 316 11.11 13.21 18.94
CA TYR A 316 10.45 11.92 18.72
C TYR A 316 10.76 11.30 17.36
N VAL A 317 9.97 11.59 16.32
CA VAL A 317 10.01 10.96 15.00
C VAL A 317 10.36 11.95 13.91
N SER A 318 10.88 11.47 12.81
CA SER A 318 10.91 12.22 11.56
C SER A 318 10.92 11.28 10.36
N TRP A 319 10.46 11.80 9.24
CA TRP A 319 10.47 11.16 7.95
C TRP A 319 10.78 12.18 6.86
N HIS A 320 10.97 11.72 5.64
CA HIS A 320 11.43 12.60 4.57
C HIS A 320 10.30 13.40 3.93
N TYR A 321 9.14 12.79 3.73
CA TYR A 321 8.01 13.41 3.04
C TYR A 321 6.69 13.07 3.69
N SER A 322 5.79 14.06 3.83
CA SER A 322 4.37 13.84 4.10
C SER A 322 3.54 14.12 2.87
N LEU A 323 2.47 13.35 2.67
CA LEU A 323 1.55 13.47 1.55
C LEU A 323 0.12 13.71 2.05
N ARG A 324 -0.49 14.80 1.60
CA ARG A 324 -1.86 15.18 1.99
C ARG A 324 -2.89 14.41 1.16
N SER A 325 -3.90 13.84 1.84
CA SER A 325 -4.84 12.92 1.19
C SER A 325 -5.82 13.60 0.24
N VAL A 326 -6.22 14.83 0.52
CA VAL A 326 -7.27 15.52 -0.25
C VAL A 326 -6.84 15.92 -1.66
N ASP A 327 -5.59 16.30 -1.86
CA ASP A 327 -5.09 16.86 -3.13
C ASP A 327 -3.72 16.35 -3.56
N GLY A 328 -3.10 15.47 -2.77
CA GLY A 328 -1.77 14.95 -3.04
C GLY A 328 -0.64 15.94 -2.82
N HIS A 329 -0.86 17.06 -2.11
CA HIS A 329 0.21 18.00 -1.77
C HIS A 329 1.28 17.34 -0.90
N ILE A 330 2.55 17.72 -1.11
CA ILE A 330 3.71 17.15 -0.39
C ILE A 330 4.38 18.22 0.47
N ALA A 331 4.76 17.83 1.69
CA ALA A 331 5.73 18.53 2.51
C ALA A 331 6.99 17.68 2.66
N GLN A 332 8.16 18.24 2.35
CA GLN A 332 9.46 17.62 2.63
C GLN A 332 10.00 18.13 3.96
N HIS A 333 10.48 17.21 4.83
CA HIS A 333 10.91 17.51 6.19
C HIS A 333 12.40 17.24 6.42
N VAL A 334 12.92 16.15 5.88
CA VAL A 334 14.33 15.75 6.00
C VAL A 334 14.92 15.64 4.61
N ARG A 335 16.16 16.04 4.42
CA ARG A 335 16.88 15.85 3.16
C ARG A 335 17.12 14.37 2.91
N THR A 336 17.05 13.91 1.66
CA THR A 336 17.28 12.49 1.35
C THR A 336 18.67 12.00 1.74
N LYS A 337 19.64 12.88 1.85
CA LYS A 337 20.99 12.56 2.34
C LYS A 337 21.06 12.23 3.83
N ASP A 338 20.13 12.72 4.63
CA ASP A 338 20.07 12.54 6.08
C ASP A 338 19.14 11.38 6.46
N VAL A 339 19.20 10.89 7.69
CA VAL A 339 18.51 9.70 8.16
C VAL A 339 17.33 10.07 9.04
N GLY A 340 16.11 9.93 8.54
CA GLY A 340 14.89 10.07 9.35
C GLY A 340 14.69 8.87 10.29
N TRP A 341 14.02 9.08 11.41
CA TRP A 341 13.65 8.04 12.37
C TRP A 341 12.17 7.70 12.22
N HIS A 342 11.88 6.70 11.38
CA HIS A 342 10.50 6.36 11.01
C HIS A 342 10.19 4.86 10.96
N ALA A 343 11.22 3.99 10.94
CA ALA A 343 11.01 2.58 10.64
C ALA A 343 11.29 1.63 11.81
N GLY A 344 11.58 2.15 13.02
CA GLY A 344 11.85 1.34 14.21
C GLY A 344 13.02 0.35 14.08
N ASN A 345 13.79 0.50 13.03
CA ASN A 345 14.94 -0.35 12.73
C ASN A 345 16.06 0.50 12.12
N TRP A 346 17.11 0.72 12.87
CA TRP A 346 18.24 1.57 12.45
C TRP A 346 18.89 1.13 11.15
N TYR A 347 19.00 -0.19 10.92
CA TYR A 347 19.55 -0.71 9.67
C TYR A 347 18.70 -0.28 8.46
N VAL A 348 17.38 -0.29 8.62
CA VAL A 348 16.45 0.17 7.58
C VAL A 348 16.46 1.70 7.50
N ASN A 349 16.32 2.42 8.63
CA ASN A 349 16.35 3.89 8.66
C ASN A 349 17.58 4.46 7.93
N ALA A 350 18.77 3.91 8.22
CA ALA A 350 20.01 4.36 7.61
C ALA A 350 20.07 4.14 6.09
N LYS A 351 19.18 3.32 5.53
CA LYS A 351 19.12 2.95 4.10
C LYS A 351 17.78 3.29 3.43
N ALA A 352 16.89 3.99 4.13
CA ALA A 352 15.54 4.26 3.65
C ALA A 352 15.23 5.74 3.46
N ILE A 353 14.22 5.99 2.62
CA ILE A 353 13.44 7.22 2.57
C ILE A 353 12.04 6.88 3.08
N GLY A 354 11.57 7.55 4.13
CA GLY A 354 10.21 7.39 4.66
C GLY A 354 9.23 8.38 4.04
N LEU A 355 8.07 7.88 3.63
CA LEU A 355 6.96 8.66 3.12
C LEU A 355 5.72 8.41 3.99
N GLU A 356 5.23 9.45 4.67
CA GLU A 356 4.02 9.41 5.48
C GLU A 356 2.81 9.90 4.68
N HIS A 357 1.85 9.03 4.49
CA HIS A 357 0.60 9.36 3.83
C HIS A 357 -0.44 9.68 4.90
N GLU A 358 -1.02 10.89 4.82
CA GLU A 358 -2.17 11.21 5.67
C GLU A 358 -3.22 10.12 5.53
N GLY A 359 -3.53 9.39 6.61
CA GLY A 359 -4.38 8.21 6.55
C GLY A 359 -4.86 7.75 7.92
N PHE A 360 -5.87 6.86 7.87
CA PHE A 360 -6.45 6.18 9.02
C PHE A 360 -6.75 4.72 8.64
N ALA A 361 -5.69 3.97 8.33
CA ALA A 361 -5.77 2.58 7.89
C ALA A 361 -6.49 1.68 8.91
N ALA A 362 -6.28 1.93 10.21
CA ALA A 362 -6.96 1.23 11.30
C ALA A 362 -8.48 1.40 11.25
N GLN A 363 -8.97 2.52 10.75
CA GLN A 363 -10.39 2.83 10.66
C GLN A 363 -11.00 2.42 9.32
N GLY A 364 -10.18 1.89 8.41
CA GLY A 364 -10.63 1.50 7.08
C GLY A 364 -10.99 2.69 6.17
N THR A 365 -10.45 3.88 6.40
CA THR A 365 -10.60 5.01 5.48
C THR A 365 -9.85 4.72 4.17
N TRP A 366 -10.26 5.37 3.09
CA TRP A 366 -9.66 5.16 1.78
C TRP A 366 -8.89 6.39 1.31
N TYR A 367 -7.96 6.16 0.38
CA TYR A 367 -7.07 7.17 -0.17
C TYR A 367 -7.55 7.64 -1.55
N THR A 368 -7.39 8.94 -1.83
CA THR A 368 -7.74 9.49 -3.15
C THR A 368 -6.75 9.04 -4.21
N GLU A 369 -7.22 8.97 -5.46
CA GLU A 369 -6.34 8.70 -6.61
C GLU A 369 -5.31 9.82 -6.78
N ALA A 370 -5.66 11.08 -6.46
CA ALA A 370 -4.74 12.21 -6.48
C ALA A 370 -3.52 11.97 -5.58
N MET A 371 -3.72 11.45 -4.36
CA MET A 371 -2.62 11.12 -3.45
C MET A 371 -1.78 9.95 -3.98
N TYR A 372 -2.42 8.86 -4.46
CA TYR A 372 -1.70 7.73 -5.05
C TYR A 372 -0.80 8.17 -6.21
N ARG A 373 -1.32 8.98 -7.13
CA ARG A 373 -0.56 9.46 -8.29
C ARG A 373 0.61 10.35 -7.90
N THR A 374 0.40 11.27 -6.97
CA THR A 374 1.47 12.16 -6.49
C THR A 374 2.55 11.37 -5.76
N SER A 375 2.15 10.44 -4.89
CA SER A 375 3.07 9.51 -4.22
C SER A 375 3.89 8.70 -5.23
N ALA A 376 3.24 8.08 -6.20
CA ALA A 376 3.92 7.28 -7.23
C ALA A 376 4.91 8.12 -8.06
N LYS A 377 4.57 9.37 -8.40
CA LYS A 377 5.48 10.29 -9.10
C LYS A 377 6.72 10.61 -8.27
N LEU A 378 6.53 10.89 -6.96
CA LEU A 378 7.64 11.13 -6.05
C LEU A 378 8.53 9.90 -5.90
N VAL A 379 7.93 8.74 -5.59
CA VAL A 379 8.66 7.47 -5.41
C VAL A 379 9.42 7.07 -6.67
N ARG A 380 8.79 7.17 -7.85
CA ARG A 380 9.47 6.90 -9.12
C ARG A 380 10.65 7.84 -9.35
N HIS A 381 10.48 9.14 -9.07
CA HIS A 381 11.57 10.12 -9.18
C HIS A 381 12.74 9.76 -8.27
N LEU A 382 12.48 9.48 -6.99
CA LEU A 382 13.49 9.10 -6.02
C LEU A 382 14.17 7.78 -6.38
N ALA A 383 13.38 6.76 -6.75
CA ALA A 383 13.90 5.46 -7.14
C ALA A 383 14.86 5.55 -8.33
N LEU A 384 14.49 6.29 -9.38
CA LEU A 384 15.35 6.51 -10.55
C LEU A 384 16.61 7.29 -10.20
N ARG A 385 16.50 8.34 -9.38
CA ARG A 385 17.63 9.18 -8.97
C ARG A 385 18.61 8.42 -8.08
N LEU A 386 18.12 7.55 -7.20
CA LEU A 386 18.91 6.86 -6.18
C LEU A 386 19.29 5.42 -6.59
N GLY A 387 18.79 4.95 -7.74
CA GLY A 387 19.04 3.59 -8.22
C GLY A 387 18.34 2.51 -7.40
N ILE A 388 17.16 2.80 -6.84
CA ILE A 388 16.34 1.86 -6.07
C ILE A 388 15.47 1.05 -7.03
N PRO A 389 15.48 -0.30 -6.97
CA PRO A 389 14.60 -1.11 -7.81
C PRO A 389 13.11 -0.87 -7.52
N LEU A 390 12.29 -0.86 -8.59
CA LEU A 390 10.85 -0.73 -8.47
C LEU A 390 10.22 -2.11 -8.23
N ASP A 391 10.39 -2.65 -7.05
CA ASP A 391 9.83 -3.93 -6.62
C ASP A 391 9.46 -3.93 -5.12
N ARG A 392 8.73 -4.96 -4.67
CA ARG A 392 8.25 -5.09 -3.28
C ARG A 392 9.33 -5.52 -2.28
N GLN A 393 10.58 -5.67 -2.70
CA GLN A 393 11.73 -5.90 -1.82
C GLN A 393 12.45 -4.60 -1.45
N HIS A 394 12.18 -3.51 -2.19
CA HIS A 394 12.82 -2.21 -2.03
C HIS A 394 11.81 -1.06 -1.79
N ILE A 395 10.59 -1.16 -2.37
CA ILE A 395 9.46 -0.26 -2.04
C ILE A 395 8.51 -1.08 -1.17
N ILE A 396 8.58 -0.82 0.12
CA ILE A 396 7.96 -1.64 1.17
C ILE A 396 7.00 -0.81 2.03
N GLY A 397 6.05 -1.46 2.68
CA GLY A 397 5.29 -0.85 3.78
C GLY A 397 6.07 -0.91 5.09
N HIS A 398 5.70 -0.11 6.06
CA HIS A 398 6.27 -0.20 7.40
C HIS A 398 5.99 -1.58 8.03
N ASP A 399 4.83 -2.17 7.73
CA ASP A 399 4.49 -3.55 8.09
C ASP A 399 5.49 -4.60 7.58
N ASN A 400 6.30 -4.26 6.59
CA ASN A 400 7.32 -5.15 6.04
C ASN A 400 8.72 -4.97 6.68
N VAL A 401 8.88 -4.00 7.57
CA VAL A 401 10.13 -3.77 8.30
C VAL A 401 10.24 -4.76 9.47
N PRO A 402 11.37 -5.49 9.62
CA PRO A 402 11.54 -6.44 10.71
C PRO A 402 11.92 -5.74 12.03
N GLY A 403 11.53 -6.29 13.16
CA GLY A 403 12.11 -5.94 14.45
C GLY A 403 13.60 -6.30 14.51
N THR A 404 14.40 -5.54 15.25
CA THR A 404 15.86 -5.72 15.31
C THR A 404 16.32 -6.86 16.19
N ILE A 405 15.56 -7.16 17.23
CA ILE A 405 15.79 -8.23 18.22
C ILE A 405 14.44 -8.87 18.59
N PRO A 406 14.41 -10.04 19.26
CA PRO A 406 13.15 -10.74 19.59
C PRO A 406 12.11 -9.90 20.32
N SER A 407 12.52 -9.02 21.23
CA SER A 407 11.58 -8.20 22.02
C SER A 407 10.94 -7.07 21.23
N THR A 408 11.55 -6.59 20.14
CA THR A 408 11.02 -5.46 19.35
C THR A 408 10.00 -5.89 18.28
N VAL A 409 10.01 -7.18 17.86
CA VAL A 409 9.16 -7.64 16.74
C VAL A 409 7.67 -7.37 16.97
N ARG A 410 7.20 -7.53 18.22
CA ARG A 410 5.80 -7.34 18.55
C ARG A 410 5.34 -5.87 18.54
N GLY A 411 6.27 -4.94 18.78
CA GLY A 411 6.01 -3.50 18.76
C GLY A 411 6.13 -2.87 17.37
N MET A 412 6.57 -3.62 16.35
CA MET A 412 6.67 -3.09 14.98
C MET A 412 5.30 -2.75 14.41
N HIS A 413 5.22 -1.64 13.72
CA HIS A 413 3.99 -1.12 13.12
C HIS A 413 3.47 -2.01 11.98
N TRP A 414 2.22 -1.78 11.59
CA TRP A 414 1.51 -2.59 10.59
C TRP A 414 0.94 -1.75 9.42
N ASP A 415 1.25 -0.45 9.40
CA ASP A 415 0.90 0.48 8.32
C ASP A 415 1.70 0.20 7.02
N PRO A 416 1.19 0.53 5.84
CA PRO A 416 -0.10 1.17 5.55
C PRO A 416 -1.29 0.19 5.59
N GLY A 417 -1.10 -1.03 6.04
CA GLY A 417 -2.14 -2.02 6.25
C GLY A 417 -2.67 -2.68 4.98
N PRO A 418 -3.75 -3.50 5.13
CA PRO A 418 -4.23 -4.34 4.04
C PRO A 418 -5.01 -3.58 2.96
N TYR A 419 -5.35 -2.32 3.20
CA TYR A 419 -6.18 -1.50 2.31
C TYR A 419 -5.37 -0.61 1.36
N TRP A 420 -4.05 -0.55 1.47
CA TRP A 420 -3.20 0.07 0.46
C TRP A 420 -3.24 -0.76 -0.83
N ASP A 421 -3.66 -0.17 -1.96
CA ASP A 421 -3.74 -0.87 -3.26
C ASP A 421 -2.34 -0.96 -3.90
N TRP A 422 -1.56 -1.97 -3.47
CA TRP A 422 -0.21 -2.20 -3.95
C TRP A 422 -0.15 -2.48 -5.46
N THR A 423 -1.13 -3.20 -6.01
CA THR A 423 -1.17 -3.52 -7.44
C THR A 423 -1.31 -2.25 -8.26
N HIS A 424 -2.30 -1.41 -7.93
CA HIS A 424 -2.50 -0.10 -8.57
C HIS A 424 -1.29 0.82 -8.37
N TYR A 425 -0.73 0.85 -7.16
CA TYR A 425 0.44 1.68 -6.87
C TYR A 425 1.65 1.33 -7.75
N PHE A 426 1.93 0.04 -7.94
CA PHE A 426 3.01 -0.42 -8.82
C PHE A 426 2.71 -0.20 -10.30
N ASP A 427 1.43 -0.18 -10.71
CA ASP A 427 1.03 0.25 -12.06
C ASP A 427 1.35 1.74 -12.27
N LEU A 428 1.02 2.60 -11.31
CA LEU A 428 1.35 4.03 -11.35
C LEU A 428 2.87 4.28 -11.34
N LEU A 429 3.66 3.43 -10.68
CA LEU A 429 5.12 3.45 -10.73
C LEU A 429 5.67 3.01 -12.10
N HIS A 430 4.84 2.46 -12.98
CA HIS A 430 5.26 1.76 -14.21
C HIS A 430 6.31 0.70 -13.93
N ALA A 431 6.15 -0.02 -12.83
CA ALA A 431 7.05 -1.09 -12.45
C ALA A 431 6.88 -2.31 -13.36
N PRO A 432 7.96 -2.99 -13.73
CA PRO A 432 7.86 -4.17 -14.58
C PRO A 432 7.16 -5.31 -13.84
N ARG A 433 6.13 -5.91 -14.47
CA ARG A 433 5.51 -7.15 -13.99
C ARG A 433 6.12 -8.33 -14.73
N LEU A 434 6.71 -9.26 -13.99
CA LEU A 434 7.32 -10.47 -14.54
C LEU A 434 6.42 -11.70 -14.27
N ASP A 435 5.26 -11.74 -14.92
CA ASP A 435 4.29 -12.84 -14.81
C ASP A 435 4.52 -13.92 -15.88
N THR A 436 5.75 -14.40 -15.97
CA THR A 436 6.19 -15.30 -17.03
C THR A 436 6.35 -16.75 -16.58
N GLY A 437 5.90 -17.05 -15.36
CA GLY A 437 6.12 -18.34 -14.71
C GLY A 437 4.98 -19.34 -14.91
N THR A 438 5.22 -20.54 -14.42
CA THR A 438 4.26 -21.61 -14.19
C THR A 438 4.50 -22.17 -12.78
N PRO A 439 3.66 -23.05 -12.23
CA PRO A 439 3.95 -23.69 -10.94
C PRO A 439 5.35 -24.31 -10.85
N ALA A 440 5.88 -24.81 -11.97
CA ALA A 440 7.22 -25.40 -12.03
C ALA A 440 8.36 -24.37 -11.84
N THR A 441 8.10 -23.07 -11.96
CA THR A 441 9.10 -22.03 -11.72
C THR A 441 9.40 -21.79 -10.23
N GLY A 442 8.56 -22.32 -9.34
CA GLY A 442 8.83 -22.42 -7.90
C GLY A 442 8.64 -21.14 -7.08
N LEU A 443 8.27 -20.02 -7.71
CA LEU A 443 7.90 -18.78 -7.02
C LEU A 443 6.47 -18.36 -7.34
N VAL A 444 5.81 -17.82 -6.33
CA VAL A 444 4.45 -17.30 -6.35
C VAL A 444 4.49 -15.82 -5.98
N ARG A 445 3.95 -14.95 -6.84
CA ARG A 445 3.73 -13.54 -6.51
C ARG A 445 2.26 -13.35 -6.17
N ILE A 446 1.97 -12.77 -5.03
CA ILE A 446 0.61 -12.44 -4.59
C ILE A 446 0.06 -11.33 -5.49
N ASP A 447 -1.14 -11.52 -6.03
CA ASP A 447 -1.74 -10.59 -6.99
C ASP A 447 -3.27 -10.75 -7.04
N PRO A 448 -3.99 -10.53 -5.92
CA PRO A 448 -5.45 -10.57 -5.93
C PRO A 448 -5.99 -9.37 -6.72
N ASP A 449 -7.14 -9.54 -7.36
CA ASP A 449 -7.92 -8.40 -7.83
C ASP A 449 -8.39 -7.59 -6.61
N TYR A 450 -7.89 -6.38 -6.47
CA TYR A 450 -8.11 -5.54 -5.28
C TYR A 450 -9.60 -5.34 -4.99
N THR A 451 -10.41 -5.04 -6.00
CA THR A 451 -11.81 -4.69 -5.85
C THR A 451 -12.65 -5.85 -5.33
N THR A 452 -12.40 -7.05 -5.83
CA THR A 452 -13.16 -8.26 -5.51
C THR A 452 -12.58 -9.06 -4.34
N ASN A 453 -11.31 -8.86 -4.02
CA ASN A 453 -10.67 -9.48 -2.86
C ASN A 453 -11.03 -8.72 -1.58
N GLN A 454 -12.06 -9.18 -0.87
CA GLN A 454 -12.63 -8.52 0.31
C GLN A 454 -12.59 -9.45 1.54
N PRO A 455 -11.41 -9.67 2.15
CA PRO A 455 -11.31 -10.45 3.38
C PRO A 455 -12.14 -9.80 4.50
N ALA A 456 -12.87 -10.62 5.26
CA ALA A 456 -13.73 -10.16 6.36
C ALA A 456 -12.88 -9.77 7.58
N PHE A 457 -12.17 -8.65 7.49
CA PHE A 457 -11.42 -8.11 8.62
C PHE A 457 -12.34 -7.62 9.73
N THR A 458 -11.79 -7.51 10.95
CA THR A 458 -12.47 -6.99 12.14
C THR A 458 -11.68 -5.83 12.74
N ASP A 459 -12.26 -5.16 13.71
CA ASP A 459 -11.59 -4.18 14.58
C ASP A 459 -11.22 -2.84 13.91
N CYS A 460 -11.83 -2.50 12.78
CA CYS A 460 -11.58 -1.21 12.12
C CYS A 460 -12.07 -0.02 12.97
N VAL A 461 -13.28 -0.04 13.45
CA VAL A 461 -13.89 1.03 14.26
C VAL A 461 -14.10 0.56 15.71
N THR A 462 -14.67 -0.62 15.87
CA THR A 462 -14.99 -1.20 17.18
C THR A 462 -14.38 -2.59 17.29
N VAL A 463 -13.73 -2.88 18.42
CA VAL A 463 -13.12 -4.20 18.70
C VAL A 463 -14.16 -5.31 18.60
N GLY A 464 -13.84 -6.38 17.89
CA GLY A 464 -14.71 -7.55 17.68
C GLY A 464 -15.81 -7.36 16.64
N VAL A 465 -15.92 -6.16 16.03
CA VAL A 465 -16.93 -5.88 15.01
C VAL A 465 -16.30 -6.03 13.60
N PRO A 466 -16.99 -6.67 12.63
CA PRO A 466 -16.54 -6.72 11.26
C PRO A 466 -16.35 -5.32 10.66
N CYS A 467 -15.26 -5.15 9.92
CA CYS A 467 -15.04 -3.96 9.09
C CYS A 467 -16.07 -3.92 7.93
N ALA A 468 -16.36 -2.73 7.43
CA ALA A 468 -17.14 -2.59 6.20
C ALA A 468 -16.43 -3.34 5.05
N PRO A 469 -17.16 -4.13 4.23
CA PRO A 469 -16.58 -4.84 3.09
C PRO A 469 -15.93 -3.85 2.11
N ARG A 470 -14.67 -4.10 1.75
CA ARG A 470 -13.94 -3.30 0.78
C ARG A 470 -12.75 -4.06 0.19
N GLY A 471 -12.23 -3.55 -0.90
CA GLY A 471 -11.06 -4.09 -1.58
C GLY A 471 -9.81 -4.14 -0.71
N SER A 472 -8.99 -5.15 -0.91
CA SER A 472 -7.76 -5.38 -0.14
C SER A 472 -6.66 -6.00 -1.00
N SER A 473 -5.43 -5.56 -0.77
CA SER A 473 -4.22 -6.16 -1.33
C SER A 473 -3.80 -7.47 -0.64
N ALA A 474 -4.42 -7.83 0.47
CA ALA A 474 -3.97 -8.95 1.29
C ALA A 474 -4.74 -10.24 1.02
N VAL A 475 -4.02 -11.35 0.86
CA VAL A 475 -4.59 -12.69 0.97
C VAL A 475 -4.37 -13.24 2.38
N VAL A 476 -5.36 -13.99 2.88
CA VAL A 476 -5.35 -14.57 4.22
C VAL A 476 -4.67 -15.95 4.18
N LEU A 477 -3.80 -16.21 5.15
CA LEU A 477 -2.97 -17.41 5.23
C LEU A 477 -3.45 -18.38 6.32
N ARG A 478 -3.67 -19.64 5.94
CA ARG A 478 -4.20 -20.69 6.79
C ARG A 478 -3.21 -21.84 6.98
N SER A 479 -3.37 -22.59 8.05
CA SER A 479 -2.50 -23.73 8.40
C SER A 479 -2.75 -24.98 7.54
N ALA A 480 -3.88 -25.07 6.85
CA ALA A 480 -4.26 -26.17 5.96
C ALA A 480 -5.06 -25.63 4.74
N PRO A 481 -5.20 -26.43 3.65
CA PRO A 481 -5.94 -26.04 2.44
C PRO A 481 -7.46 -26.11 2.65
N SER A 482 -7.99 -25.30 3.55
CA SER A 482 -9.40 -25.21 3.89
C SER A 482 -9.77 -23.82 4.40
N ALA A 483 -10.96 -23.34 4.04
CA ALA A 483 -11.49 -22.08 4.55
C ALA A 483 -11.76 -22.11 6.07
N ASP A 484 -11.99 -23.29 6.64
CA ASP A 484 -12.24 -23.49 8.08
C ASP A 484 -10.95 -23.72 8.87
N ALA A 485 -9.81 -23.90 8.22
CA ALA A 485 -8.54 -24.08 8.91
C ALA A 485 -8.16 -22.81 9.69
N PRO A 486 -7.53 -22.94 10.87
CA PRO A 486 -7.00 -21.80 11.60
C PRO A 486 -6.04 -20.97 10.75
N LEU A 487 -5.93 -19.68 11.04
CA LEU A 487 -4.87 -18.84 10.50
C LEU A 487 -3.52 -19.36 10.97
N VAL A 488 -2.45 -19.11 10.19
CA VAL A 488 -1.10 -19.43 10.62
C VAL A 488 -0.73 -18.61 11.84
N ASN A 489 0.21 -19.13 12.64
CA ASN A 489 0.77 -18.43 13.78
C ASN A 489 2.02 -17.65 13.37
N ASP A 490 2.14 -16.41 13.81
CA ASP A 490 3.41 -15.69 13.89
C ASP A 490 3.91 -15.78 15.34
N ILE A 491 4.90 -16.61 15.59
CA ILE A 491 5.42 -16.91 16.94
C ILE A 491 5.96 -15.66 17.66
N ALA A 492 6.35 -14.62 16.95
CA ALA A 492 6.82 -13.39 17.57
C ALA A 492 5.65 -12.47 18.00
N LEU A 493 4.55 -12.48 17.27
CA LEU A 493 3.34 -11.76 17.65
C LEU A 493 2.53 -12.56 18.71
N ARG A 494 2.52 -13.89 18.60
CA ARG A 494 1.75 -14.81 19.45
C ARG A 494 2.63 -15.94 19.97
N PRO A 495 3.48 -15.66 20.99
CA PRO A 495 4.44 -16.61 21.51
C PRO A 495 3.80 -17.80 22.25
N ASP A 496 2.53 -17.71 22.57
CA ASP A 496 1.72 -18.81 23.13
C ASP A 496 1.32 -19.88 22.09
N GLY A 497 1.65 -19.67 20.82
CA GLY A 497 1.33 -20.58 19.72
C GLY A 497 -0.10 -20.44 19.20
N SER A 498 -0.89 -19.48 19.70
CA SER A 498 -2.25 -19.24 19.19
C SER A 498 -2.22 -18.75 17.73
N PRO A 499 -3.27 -19.05 16.92
CA PRO A 499 -3.39 -18.51 15.57
C PRO A 499 -3.48 -16.99 15.59
N ASN A 500 -3.01 -16.34 14.52
CA ASN A 500 -3.32 -14.95 14.25
C ASN A 500 -4.84 -14.77 14.02
N THR A 501 -5.29 -13.52 13.97
CA THR A 501 -6.71 -13.16 13.89
C THR A 501 -7.04 -12.41 12.61
N MET A 502 -8.33 -12.13 12.40
CA MET A 502 -8.78 -11.26 11.31
C MET A 502 -8.80 -9.77 11.70
N ALA A 503 -8.29 -9.39 12.87
CA ALA A 503 -8.16 -7.98 13.23
C ALA A 503 -7.34 -7.22 12.19
N VAL A 504 -7.77 -6.02 11.80
CA VAL A 504 -7.11 -5.22 10.74
C VAL A 504 -5.65 -4.93 11.05
N SER A 505 -5.28 -4.86 12.32
CA SER A 505 -3.90 -4.66 12.80
C SER A 505 -3.09 -5.96 12.92
N ASP A 506 -3.72 -7.14 12.88
CA ASP A 506 -3.02 -8.42 13.00
C ASP A 506 -2.52 -8.91 11.63
N HIS A 507 -1.30 -8.52 11.29
CA HIS A 507 -0.70 -8.77 9.98
C HIS A 507 0.09 -10.10 9.89
N GLY A 508 0.17 -10.89 10.97
CA GLY A 508 1.00 -12.11 11.02
C GLY A 508 0.54 -13.25 10.12
N ALA A 509 -0.72 -13.25 9.66
CA ALA A 509 -1.26 -14.27 8.75
C ALA A 509 -1.71 -13.69 7.40
N ARG A 510 -0.92 -12.79 6.81
CA ARG A 510 -1.22 -12.11 5.55
C ARG A 510 -0.04 -12.11 4.62
N ALA A 511 -0.33 -12.17 3.31
CA ALA A 511 0.62 -11.85 2.26
C ALA A 511 -0.01 -10.78 1.35
N SER A 512 0.74 -9.73 1.05
CA SER A 512 0.24 -8.57 0.31
C SER A 512 0.63 -8.63 -1.16
N ALA A 513 -0.15 -7.99 -2.02
CA ALA A 513 0.08 -7.90 -3.46
C ALA A 513 1.52 -7.44 -3.78
N GLY A 514 2.11 -8.08 -4.78
CA GLY A 514 3.48 -7.88 -5.22
C GLY A 514 4.54 -8.65 -4.43
N GLN A 515 4.27 -9.11 -3.19
CA GLN A 515 5.21 -9.93 -2.45
C GLN A 515 5.38 -11.31 -3.11
N THR A 516 6.62 -11.79 -3.13
CA THR A 516 6.99 -13.04 -3.82
C THR A 516 7.48 -14.09 -2.82
N TYR A 517 6.90 -15.28 -2.89
CA TYR A 517 7.17 -16.38 -1.98
C TYR A 517 7.59 -17.65 -2.72
N ALA A 518 8.36 -18.51 -2.06
CA ALA A 518 8.66 -19.83 -2.58
C ALA A 518 7.45 -20.78 -2.40
N LEU A 519 7.09 -21.47 -3.47
CA LEU A 519 6.03 -22.48 -3.47
C LEU A 519 6.36 -23.62 -2.51
N ALA A 520 5.39 -23.99 -1.65
CA ALA A 520 5.52 -25.09 -0.69
C ALA A 520 4.57 -26.27 -1.00
N GLY A 521 3.58 -26.08 -1.88
CA GLY A 521 2.64 -27.12 -2.32
C GLY A 521 1.40 -26.56 -2.99
N ARG A 522 0.59 -27.47 -3.54
CA ARG A 522 -0.72 -27.15 -4.16
C ARG A 522 -1.72 -28.26 -3.86
N GLN A 523 -2.99 -27.90 -3.62
CA GLN A 523 -4.07 -28.86 -3.44
C GLN A 523 -5.41 -28.23 -3.85
N GLY A 524 -5.98 -28.70 -4.97
CA GLY A 524 -7.17 -28.08 -5.57
C GLY A 524 -6.97 -26.60 -5.82
N ASP A 525 -7.87 -25.77 -5.31
CA ASP A 525 -7.82 -24.30 -5.41
C ASP A 525 -6.95 -23.63 -4.35
N TRP A 526 -6.14 -24.41 -3.63
CA TRP A 526 -5.25 -23.89 -2.60
C TRP A 526 -3.79 -23.95 -3.03
N THR A 527 -3.08 -22.87 -2.75
CA THR A 527 -1.63 -22.76 -2.96
C THR A 527 -0.94 -22.56 -1.61
N ALA A 528 0.13 -23.31 -1.37
CA ALA A 528 0.96 -23.17 -0.17
C ALA A 528 2.26 -22.47 -0.49
N ILE A 529 2.69 -21.60 0.42
CA ILE A 529 3.97 -20.89 0.40
C ILE A 529 4.77 -21.20 1.65
N TRP A 530 6.10 -21.07 1.59
CA TRP A 530 6.93 -21.03 2.78
C TRP A 530 6.80 -19.66 3.44
N TYR A 531 6.37 -19.63 4.70
CA TYR A 531 6.01 -18.43 5.44
C TYR A 531 6.32 -18.60 6.92
N LEU A 532 7.17 -17.76 7.52
CA LEU A 532 7.54 -17.80 8.94
C LEU A 532 7.97 -19.21 9.44
N GLY A 533 8.76 -19.95 8.67
CA GLY A 533 9.21 -21.28 9.04
C GLY A 533 8.16 -22.39 8.88
N GLN A 534 7.01 -22.14 8.29
CA GLN A 534 5.91 -23.09 8.13
C GLN A 534 5.31 -23.05 6.73
N ARG A 535 4.45 -24.02 6.39
CA ARG A 535 3.56 -23.94 5.22
C ARG A 535 2.35 -23.09 5.55
N ALA A 536 2.07 -22.13 4.69
CA ALA A 536 0.89 -21.29 4.79
C ALA A 536 0.07 -21.40 3.50
N TRP A 537 -1.22 -21.66 3.63
CA TRP A 537 -2.13 -21.91 2.54
C TRP A 537 -3.04 -20.71 2.29
N PHE A 538 -3.22 -20.33 1.04
CA PHE A 538 -4.20 -19.32 0.64
C PHE A 538 -5.04 -19.84 -0.53
N HIS A 539 -6.26 -19.32 -0.65
CA HIS A 539 -7.19 -19.67 -1.72
C HIS A 539 -6.76 -18.99 -3.01
N ASN A 540 -6.52 -19.78 -4.05
CA ASN A 540 -6.03 -19.34 -5.37
C ASN A 540 -6.68 -20.16 -6.47
N PRO A 541 -8.02 -20.01 -6.70
CA PRO A 541 -8.75 -20.76 -7.70
C PRO A 541 -8.39 -20.30 -9.10
N ALA A 542 -8.37 -21.22 -10.07
CA ALA A 542 -8.04 -20.90 -11.45
C ALA A 542 -9.04 -19.92 -12.12
N SER A 543 -10.28 -19.88 -11.65
CA SER A 543 -11.34 -18.98 -12.14
C SER A 543 -11.19 -17.52 -11.69
N ALA A 544 -10.52 -17.29 -10.55
CA ALA A 544 -10.24 -15.97 -9.99
C ALA A 544 -8.90 -16.05 -9.23
N PRO A 545 -7.76 -16.07 -9.93
CA PRO A 545 -6.47 -16.28 -9.31
C PRO A 545 -6.10 -15.09 -8.42
N THR A 546 -5.56 -15.39 -7.23
CA THR A 546 -5.06 -14.41 -6.26
C THR A 546 -3.54 -14.34 -6.25
N ALA A 547 -2.88 -15.05 -7.15
CA ALA A 547 -1.44 -15.02 -7.33
C ALA A 547 -1.05 -15.39 -8.76
N SER A 548 0.08 -14.88 -9.19
CA SER A 548 0.75 -15.21 -10.46
C SER A 548 2.04 -16.00 -10.20
N TRP A 549 2.61 -16.62 -11.25
CA TRP A 549 3.83 -17.40 -11.18
C TRP A 549 5.01 -16.59 -11.71
N THR A 550 6.14 -16.68 -11.03
CA THR A 550 7.36 -15.96 -11.43
C THR A 550 8.62 -16.83 -11.23
N VAL A 551 9.75 -16.32 -11.65
CA VAL A 551 11.07 -16.92 -11.49
C VAL A 551 11.97 -16.01 -10.66
N GLY A 552 12.98 -16.58 -10.02
CA GLY A 552 13.96 -15.81 -9.27
C GLY A 552 14.97 -16.70 -8.57
N VAL A 553 15.54 -16.17 -7.49
CA VAL A 553 16.49 -16.86 -6.64
C VAL A 553 15.83 -17.19 -5.30
N VAL A 554 16.13 -18.35 -4.75
CA VAL A 554 15.71 -18.75 -3.40
C VAL A 554 16.92 -19.06 -2.53
N ALA A 555 16.80 -18.72 -1.24
CA ALA A 555 17.71 -19.17 -0.19
C ALA A 555 17.17 -20.43 0.48
N THR A 556 18.02 -21.40 0.73
CA THR A 556 17.71 -22.63 1.47
C THR A 556 18.90 -23.01 2.35
N PRO A 557 18.71 -23.65 3.52
CA PRO A 557 19.81 -24.12 4.34
C PRO A 557 20.82 -24.97 3.56
N LYS A 558 22.11 -24.77 3.79
CA LYS A 558 23.17 -25.64 3.24
C LYS A 558 23.01 -27.06 3.73
N SER A 559 23.52 -28.03 2.95
CA SER A 559 23.60 -29.44 3.37
C SER A 559 24.24 -29.59 4.75
N GLY A 560 23.63 -30.39 5.63
CA GLY A 560 24.07 -30.59 7.00
C GLY A 560 23.56 -29.55 8.02
N ARG A 561 22.92 -28.50 7.59
CA ARG A 561 22.25 -27.53 8.48
C ARG A 561 20.80 -27.95 8.69
N ALA A 562 20.42 -28.31 9.90
CA ALA A 562 19.03 -28.64 10.25
C ALA A 562 18.16 -27.37 10.27
N THR A 563 18.70 -26.29 10.81
CA THR A 563 18.07 -24.96 10.87
C THR A 563 19.09 -23.86 10.63
N VAL A 564 18.60 -22.70 10.19
CA VAL A 564 19.37 -21.47 10.01
C VAL A 564 18.63 -20.33 10.71
N PRO A 565 19.33 -19.51 11.52
CA PRO A 565 18.70 -18.37 12.19
C PRO A 565 18.33 -17.28 11.21
N VAL A 566 17.30 -16.49 11.57
CA VAL A 566 16.80 -15.33 10.82
C VAL A 566 17.06 -14.06 11.62
N TYR A 567 17.44 -13.00 10.95
CA TYR A 567 17.83 -11.74 11.55
C TYR A 567 16.98 -10.57 11.06
N GLY A 568 16.77 -9.57 11.93
CA GLY A 568 16.08 -8.33 11.58
C GLY A 568 16.99 -7.23 11.01
N ARG A 569 18.30 -7.46 11.01
CA ARG A 569 19.31 -6.51 10.51
C ARG A 569 20.55 -7.25 10.01
N ALA A 570 21.30 -6.62 9.10
CA ALA A 570 22.51 -7.21 8.49
C ALA A 570 23.75 -6.38 8.86
N TYR A 571 24.17 -6.42 10.13
CA TYR A 571 25.34 -5.70 10.60
C TYR A 571 26.64 -6.47 10.38
N PRO A 572 27.80 -5.78 10.40
CA PRO A 572 29.10 -6.39 10.26
C PRO A 572 29.48 -7.29 11.44
N GLU A 573 30.42 -8.19 11.22
CA GLU A 573 31.11 -8.92 12.28
C GLU A 573 31.92 -7.99 13.18
N GLN A 574 32.18 -8.43 14.43
CA GLN A 574 32.88 -7.64 15.46
C GLN A 574 34.23 -7.10 15.00
N SER A 575 35.01 -7.90 14.25
CA SER A 575 36.34 -7.51 13.78
C SER A 575 36.36 -6.38 12.75
N ALA A 576 35.19 -5.98 12.23
CA ALA A 576 35.06 -4.86 11.31
C ALA A 576 34.94 -3.50 12.04
N TYR A 577 34.66 -3.51 13.34
CA TYR A 577 34.47 -2.28 14.11
C TYR A 577 35.83 -1.68 14.51
N PRO A 578 36.07 -0.40 14.21
CA PRO A 578 37.28 0.30 14.64
C PRO A 578 37.36 0.42 16.16
N ASP A 579 38.58 0.63 16.69
CA ASP A 579 38.77 0.94 18.11
C ASP A 579 37.95 2.15 18.54
N GLY A 580 37.32 2.04 19.70
CA GLY A 580 36.44 3.08 20.25
C GLY A 580 35.02 3.11 19.71
N VAL A 581 34.67 2.28 18.72
CA VAL A 581 33.29 2.13 18.22
C VAL A 581 32.66 0.87 18.84
N PRO A 582 31.60 1.00 19.65
CA PRO A 582 30.92 -0.15 20.25
C PRO A 582 30.36 -1.13 19.19
N TYR A 583 30.65 -2.41 19.37
CA TYR A 583 30.12 -3.47 18.51
C TYR A 583 28.59 -3.57 18.63
N GLN A 584 27.91 -3.64 17.49
CA GLN A 584 26.48 -3.85 17.37
C GLN A 584 26.21 -5.32 16.99
N ALA A 585 25.87 -6.14 17.98
CA ALA A 585 25.65 -7.57 17.78
C ALA A 585 24.41 -7.83 16.89
N VAL A 586 24.50 -8.85 16.05
CA VAL A 586 23.36 -9.38 15.28
C VAL A 586 22.71 -10.48 16.09
N THR A 587 21.51 -10.22 16.61
CA THR A 587 20.77 -11.18 17.44
C THR A 587 19.77 -11.95 16.58
N PRO A 588 19.74 -13.30 16.63
CA PRO A 588 18.70 -14.08 15.96
C PRO A 588 17.30 -13.71 16.49
N LEU A 589 16.34 -13.60 15.58
CA LEU A 589 14.93 -13.50 15.93
C LEU A 589 14.37 -14.87 16.36
N GLN A 590 13.10 -14.93 16.77
CA GLN A 590 12.42 -16.17 17.18
C GLN A 590 12.24 -17.19 16.05
N TYR A 591 12.63 -16.85 14.84
CA TYR A 591 12.38 -17.61 13.64
C TYR A 591 13.59 -18.39 13.17
N THR A 592 13.34 -19.49 12.46
CA THR A 592 14.38 -20.27 11.79
C THR A 592 13.91 -20.76 10.43
N LEU A 593 14.87 -20.91 9.50
CA LEU A 593 14.67 -21.71 8.29
C LEU A 593 15.02 -23.15 8.60
N ALA A 594 14.11 -24.09 8.41
CA ALA A 594 14.43 -25.51 8.53
C ALA A 594 14.94 -26.08 7.19
N ALA A 595 15.68 -27.18 7.28
CA ALA A 595 16.14 -27.93 6.11
C ALA A 595 14.97 -28.27 5.18
N GLY A 596 15.16 -28.04 3.88
CA GLY A 596 14.13 -28.23 2.85
C GLY A 596 13.18 -27.04 2.63
N GLN A 597 13.18 -26.05 3.51
CA GLN A 597 12.44 -24.80 3.26
C GLN A 597 13.22 -23.89 2.30
N ARG A 598 12.49 -23.01 1.63
CA ARG A 598 13.00 -22.11 0.61
C ARG A 598 12.33 -20.75 0.75
N TYR A 599 13.09 -19.66 0.57
CA TYR A 599 12.55 -18.29 0.67
C TYR A 599 13.06 -17.45 -0.49
N ALA A 600 12.18 -16.66 -1.09
CA ALA A 600 12.53 -15.77 -2.20
C ALA A 600 13.58 -14.74 -1.75
N VAL A 601 14.61 -14.55 -2.54
CA VAL A 601 15.72 -13.61 -2.28
C VAL A 601 15.44 -12.30 -3.03
N GLY A 602 15.42 -11.19 -2.30
CA GLY A 602 15.32 -9.84 -2.87
C GLY A 602 16.68 -9.25 -3.22
N ALA A 603 17.64 -9.38 -2.31
CA ALA A 603 18.98 -8.83 -2.49
C ALA A 603 20.06 -9.67 -1.80
N VAL A 604 21.31 -9.47 -2.20
CA VAL A 604 22.51 -9.96 -1.48
C VAL A 604 23.32 -8.76 -1.03
N LEU A 605 23.48 -8.62 0.28
CA LEU A 605 23.99 -7.44 0.95
C LEU A 605 25.28 -7.75 1.70
N ALA A 606 26.18 -6.76 1.83
CA ALA A 606 27.27 -6.81 2.79
C ALA A 606 26.78 -6.40 4.18
N GLY A 607 27.43 -6.89 5.23
CA GLY A 607 27.22 -6.38 6.59
C GLY A 607 27.61 -4.91 6.67
N GLU A 608 26.70 -4.05 7.12
CA GLU A 608 26.92 -2.60 7.14
C GLU A 608 26.21 -1.96 8.33
N TYR A 609 26.89 -1.04 9.03
CA TYR A 609 26.35 -0.26 10.14
C TYR A 609 26.72 1.21 9.98
N TYR A 610 25.74 2.11 10.04
CA TYR A 610 25.97 3.54 10.09
C TYR A 610 26.03 4.00 11.54
N ARG A 611 27.20 4.54 11.95
CA ARG A 611 27.39 5.13 13.28
C ARG A 611 27.01 6.59 13.26
N ALA A 612 26.07 6.95 14.12
CA ALA A 612 25.72 8.33 14.49
C ALA A 612 25.37 8.34 15.97
N SER A 613 26.05 9.09 16.79
CA SER A 613 25.89 9.10 18.25
C SER A 613 25.90 10.48 18.88
N THR A 614 26.28 11.52 18.13
CA THR A 614 26.27 12.92 18.58
C THR A 614 25.66 13.83 17.51
N VAL A 615 25.07 14.92 17.95
CA VAL A 615 24.41 15.92 17.09
C VAL A 615 25.36 16.57 16.09
N ASP A 616 26.65 16.69 16.42
CA ASP A 616 27.67 17.41 15.67
C ASP A 616 28.77 16.52 15.09
N GLY A 617 28.68 15.19 15.25
CA GLY A 617 29.68 14.26 14.77
C GLY A 617 30.98 14.25 15.60
N SER A 618 30.97 14.78 16.84
CA SER A 618 32.16 14.95 17.67
C SER A 618 32.66 13.66 18.33
N SER A 619 31.85 12.59 18.36
CA SER A 619 32.28 11.28 18.89
C SER A 619 33.22 10.57 17.92
N PRO A 620 34.24 9.86 18.41
CA PRO A 620 35.10 9.07 17.54
C PRO A 620 34.31 8.10 16.63
N GLY A 621 34.60 8.13 15.34
CA GLY A 621 33.93 7.28 14.35
C GLY A 621 32.48 7.65 14.02
N ASP A 622 31.97 8.79 14.49
CA ASP A 622 30.65 9.28 14.11
C ASP A 622 30.57 9.62 12.61
N TRP A 623 29.33 9.56 12.09
CA TRP A 623 28.97 9.78 10.70
C TRP A 623 29.77 8.91 9.73
N THR A 624 30.12 7.71 10.15
CA THR A 624 30.85 6.75 9.36
C THR A 624 30.07 5.46 9.13
N VAL A 625 30.34 4.82 8.00
CA VAL A 625 29.77 3.53 7.62
C VAL A 625 30.81 2.44 7.88
N ILE A 626 30.49 1.54 8.78
CA ILE A 626 31.31 0.37 9.10
C ILE A 626 30.86 -0.77 8.20
N ARG A 627 31.83 -1.38 7.46
CA ARG A 627 31.57 -2.48 6.53
C ARG A 627 32.37 -3.70 6.91
N GLY A 628 31.67 -4.85 6.95
CA GLY A 628 32.27 -6.15 7.25
C GLY A 628 32.45 -7.02 6.01
N LYS A 629 32.96 -8.22 6.26
CA LYS A 629 33.08 -9.30 5.26
C LYS A 629 31.87 -10.20 5.22
N ASN A 630 31.08 -10.26 6.32
CA ASN A 630 29.86 -11.03 6.39
C ASN A 630 28.87 -10.52 5.32
N ARG A 631 28.22 -11.48 4.68
CA ARG A 631 27.20 -11.20 3.65
C ARG A 631 25.90 -11.87 4.00
N TYR A 632 24.81 -11.19 3.67
CA TYR A 632 23.47 -11.64 3.98
C TYR A 632 22.65 -11.74 2.70
N ALA A 633 21.70 -12.68 2.67
CA ALA A 633 20.60 -12.65 1.75
C ALA A 633 19.40 -11.99 2.44
N GLN A 634 18.86 -10.92 1.83
CA GLN A 634 17.53 -10.42 2.16
C GLN A 634 16.51 -11.37 1.55
N ILE A 635 15.58 -11.84 2.36
CA ILE A 635 14.56 -12.80 1.96
C ILE A 635 13.15 -12.28 2.32
N GLN A 636 12.15 -12.70 1.54
CA GLN A 636 10.75 -12.55 1.95
C GLN A 636 10.42 -13.64 2.98
N PHE A 637 10.34 -13.26 4.26
CA PHE A 637 10.10 -14.19 5.36
C PHE A 637 8.85 -13.77 6.16
N GLY A 638 7.74 -14.38 5.87
CA GLY A 638 6.45 -13.87 6.34
C GLY A 638 6.05 -12.59 5.58
N HIS A 639 5.31 -11.71 6.23
CA HIS A 639 4.96 -10.39 5.67
C HIS A 639 6.14 -9.41 5.64
N ARG A 640 7.23 -9.70 6.38
CA ARG A 640 8.42 -8.84 6.48
C ARG A 640 9.55 -9.30 5.56
N ILE A 641 10.41 -8.37 5.17
CA ILE A 641 11.76 -8.69 4.71
C ILE A 641 12.60 -9.07 5.92
N MET A 642 13.50 -10.03 5.79
CA MET A 642 14.42 -10.44 6.84
C MET A 642 15.75 -10.87 6.24
N TYR A 643 16.75 -11.17 7.10
CA TYR A 643 18.10 -11.45 6.65
C TYR A 643 18.58 -12.81 7.15
N VAL A 644 19.34 -13.51 6.30
CA VAL A 644 20.04 -14.76 6.65
C VAL A 644 21.50 -14.68 6.22
N ASP A 645 22.41 -15.24 7.02
CA ASP A 645 23.84 -15.25 6.69
C ASP A 645 24.09 -16.18 5.48
N LEU A 646 24.81 -15.70 4.46
CA LEU A 646 25.21 -16.50 3.31
C LEU A 646 26.18 -17.64 3.68
N ALA A 647 26.81 -17.59 4.85
CA ALA A 647 27.59 -18.71 5.36
C ALA A 647 26.72 -19.94 5.65
N ASP A 648 25.43 -19.75 5.95
CA ASP A 648 24.50 -20.79 6.38
C ASP A 648 23.54 -21.28 5.28
N VAL A 649 23.35 -20.49 4.23
CA VAL A 649 22.41 -20.80 3.13
C VAL A 649 23.12 -20.96 1.80
N GLN A 650 22.50 -21.72 0.90
CA GLN A 650 22.83 -21.72 -0.53
C GLN A 650 21.74 -20.98 -1.31
N LEU A 651 22.16 -20.27 -2.34
CA LEU A 651 21.28 -19.59 -3.28
C LEU A 651 21.09 -20.47 -4.53
N LEU A 652 19.85 -20.72 -4.90
CA LEU A 652 19.48 -21.57 -6.04
C LEU A 652 18.48 -20.85 -6.95
N PRO A 653 18.49 -21.13 -8.26
CA PRO A 653 17.37 -20.79 -9.12
C PRO A 653 16.07 -21.40 -8.59
N SER A 654 14.98 -20.67 -8.61
CA SER A 654 13.71 -21.10 -8.00
C SER A 654 13.12 -22.40 -8.53
N PRO A 655 13.29 -22.80 -9.84
CA PRO A 655 12.80 -24.08 -10.33
C PRO A 655 13.49 -25.30 -9.73
N VAL A 656 14.73 -25.14 -9.25
CA VAL A 656 15.50 -26.25 -8.69
C VAL A 656 14.88 -26.71 -7.36
N GLY A 657 14.38 -27.97 -7.32
CA GLY A 657 13.75 -28.54 -6.13
C GLY A 657 12.37 -27.91 -5.78
N ALA A 658 11.72 -27.21 -6.70
CA ALA A 658 10.33 -26.80 -6.52
C ALA A 658 9.39 -28.01 -6.41
N PRO A 659 8.36 -28.00 -5.57
CA PRO A 659 7.35 -29.07 -5.55
C PRO A 659 6.62 -29.11 -6.92
N ARG A 660 6.37 -30.34 -7.40
CA ARG A 660 5.68 -30.58 -8.67
C ARG A 660 4.17 -30.52 -8.51
#